data_362b86ac15a4d19076678dac1e54a079
#
_entry.id   362b86ac15a4d19076678dac1e54a079
#
_cell.length_a   1.000
_cell.length_b   1.000
_cell.length_c   1.000
_cell.angle_alpha   90.00
_cell.angle_beta   90.00
_cell.angle_gamma   90.00
#
_symmetry.space_group_name_H-M   'P 1'
#
loop_
_entity.id
_entity.type
_entity.pdbx_description
1 polymer ?
#
loop_
_entity_poly.entity_id
_entity_poly.type
_entity_poly.pdbx_seq_one_letter_code
_entity_poly.pdbx_strand_id
1 'polypeptide(L)'
;MAKKKQEPEKKKKVNTDGVMGLVGSTTEQAISETLELNYMPYAMSVIVSRAIPEIDGFKPSHRKLLYTMYKMGLLTGGRTKSANILGQTMRLNPHGDAAIYETMVRLARGNETLLHPFVDSKGNFGKVYSRDMAYAAARYTEAKLDPICAAVFKDIDSDTVDMVDNYDATMKEPALLPTTFPNVLVSANQGIAVGMASNICSFNLREVCDTAIALMKNPDHDILETLPGPDFSTGGELLFDEAATREIYSTGRGSFKLRAKWRYVKDGNLIEITEIPYTTATEVIMDKVAELIKAGKIKEIADMRDETDLGGLKLTIDLKRGVDPEKLMQKLFRLTPLQDSFPCNFNILIAGMPRVMGVGEILDEWTAWRTDCVKRRIFFQIQKKEDRLHLLKGLERILLDIDKAIAIIRETELENEVVPNLMIGFGIDEIQANYVAEIKLRNINKEYILKQTRAIDDLEGEIADLRDTLNSPRKLKNVIIKELQAVADKFGQPRRTEILYDAQEAAPEEEDDVPDYGVTVFVSKEGYLKKMTAQSLRMSGEQKFKEGDSLSFSRETTNRAEFLVFTDRYQCYKSRLSDFDDGKASQLGDYLPQKLGFEVGENLVALVFCGDYKGFILFFFENGKAAKVPLSAYETKTNRKKLTGAYSDKSPLIKAVALDADEQMVVYSTDGRAAIFSTAQLLPKTTRNTQGVAVMTLKKKATLRDAVLLTQSGIVNESRYRTKTIPSAGAVLKEEDSAEKQQTFEV
;
A
#
# COMPACT_ATOMS: atom_id res chain seq x y z
N MET A 1 -46.23 18.03 17.30
CA MET A 1 -45.25 18.08 18.43
C MET A 1 -44.02 18.81 17.97
N ALA A 2 -43.84 20.03 18.45
CA ALA A 2 -42.73 20.91 18.05
C ALA A 2 -41.44 20.49 18.78
N LYS A 3 -40.36 20.21 18.04
CA LYS A 3 -39.06 19.99 18.60
C LYS A 3 -38.55 21.32 19.20
N LYS A 4 -38.34 21.34 20.52
CA LYS A 4 -37.62 22.42 21.20
C LYS A 4 -36.20 22.54 20.60
N LYS A 5 -35.87 23.69 20.03
CA LYS A 5 -34.48 24.08 19.74
C LYS A 5 -33.77 24.19 21.07
N GLN A 6 -32.72 23.39 21.27
CA GLN A 6 -31.74 23.60 22.33
C GLN A 6 -31.00 24.88 22.02
N GLU A 7 -31.02 25.81 22.93
CA GLU A 7 -30.15 26.99 22.91
C GLU A 7 -28.68 26.54 23.08
N PRO A 8 -27.74 27.15 22.35
CA PRO A 8 -26.32 26.82 22.50
C PRO A 8 -25.86 27.15 23.90
N GLU A 9 -25.28 26.18 24.61
CA GLU A 9 -24.65 26.37 25.91
C GLU A 9 -23.61 27.50 25.80
N LYS A 10 -23.71 28.47 26.72
CA LYS A 10 -22.75 29.57 26.83
C LYS A 10 -21.36 29.01 27.18
N LYS A 11 -20.41 29.15 26.24
CA LYS A 11 -19.00 28.80 26.47
C LYS A 11 -18.46 29.41 27.72
N LYS A 12 -17.98 28.60 28.67
CA LYS A 12 -17.31 29.09 29.90
C LYS A 12 -15.98 29.71 29.51
N LYS A 13 -15.75 30.95 29.92
CA LYS A 13 -14.44 31.60 29.78
C LYS A 13 -13.47 30.96 30.78
N VAL A 14 -12.31 30.55 30.32
CA VAL A 14 -11.21 30.09 31.17
C VAL A 14 -10.61 31.30 31.86
N ASN A 15 -10.45 31.20 33.20
CA ASN A 15 -9.81 32.26 33.97
C ASN A 15 -8.30 32.30 33.68
N THR A 16 -7.85 33.38 33.06
CA THR A 16 -6.47 33.62 32.69
C THR A 16 -5.77 34.60 33.64
N ASP A 17 -6.38 34.93 34.80
CA ASP A 17 -5.79 35.79 35.78
C ASP A 17 -4.51 35.17 36.38
N GLY A 18 -3.38 35.71 36.05
CA GLY A 18 -2.06 35.23 36.48
C GLY A 18 -1.13 34.75 35.38
N VAL A 19 -1.53 34.75 34.10
CA VAL A 19 -0.63 34.43 32.99
C VAL A 19 -0.11 35.71 32.35
N MET A 20 1.11 36.11 32.72
CA MET A 20 1.79 37.28 32.12
C MET A 20 2.00 37.05 30.62
N GLY A 21 1.49 37.96 29.78
CA GLY A 21 1.77 38.00 28.33
C GLY A 21 0.72 37.41 27.42
N LEU A 22 -0.46 37.01 27.89
CA LEU A 22 -1.55 36.57 27.04
C LEU A 22 -2.26 37.77 26.36
N VAL A 23 -2.00 37.96 25.10
CA VAL A 23 -2.70 38.92 24.23
C VAL A 23 -3.83 38.18 23.52
N GLY A 24 -4.87 37.76 24.24
CA GLY A 24 -6.01 37.07 23.61
C GLY A 24 -6.99 36.44 24.61
N SER A 25 -8.19 36.11 24.16
CA SER A 25 -9.17 35.35 24.93
C SER A 25 -9.00 33.87 24.73
N THR A 26 -8.91 33.08 25.82
CA THR A 26 -8.93 31.61 25.74
C THR A 26 -10.37 31.15 25.82
N THR A 27 -10.76 30.28 24.87
CA THR A 27 -12.10 29.65 24.82
C THR A 27 -11.95 28.14 24.91
N GLU A 28 -12.82 27.47 25.65
CA GLU A 28 -12.92 26.01 25.62
C GLU A 28 -13.62 25.59 24.34
N GLN A 29 -13.04 24.61 23.65
CA GLN A 29 -13.60 24.01 22.43
C GLN A 29 -13.51 22.48 22.54
N ALA A 30 -14.59 21.78 22.17
CA ALA A 30 -14.60 20.32 22.15
C ALA A 30 -13.57 19.79 21.11
N ILE A 31 -12.86 18.71 21.46
CA ILE A 31 -11.89 18.09 20.55
C ILE A 31 -12.55 17.64 19.23
N SER A 32 -13.80 17.16 19.27
CA SER A 32 -14.59 16.81 18.09
C SER A 32 -14.80 18.01 17.16
N GLU A 33 -15.16 19.17 17.72
CA GLU A 33 -15.34 20.40 16.94
C GLU A 33 -14.01 20.87 16.33
N THR A 34 -12.89 20.74 17.07
CA THR A 34 -11.56 21.05 16.55
C THR A 34 -11.17 20.11 15.40
N LEU A 35 -11.49 18.81 15.51
CA LEU A 35 -11.23 17.85 14.45
C LEU A 35 -12.06 18.15 13.20
N GLU A 36 -13.34 18.46 13.34
CA GLU A 36 -14.21 18.79 12.21
C GLU A 36 -13.79 20.09 11.49
N LEU A 37 -13.48 21.14 12.24
CA LEU A 37 -13.20 22.46 11.67
C LEU A 37 -11.75 22.62 11.16
N ASN A 38 -10.78 21.97 11.79
CA ASN A 38 -9.36 22.20 11.49
C ASN A 38 -8.67 20.97 10.88
N TYR A 39 -8.92 19.76 11.41
CA TYR A 39 -8.23 18.57 10.96
C TYR A 39 -8.85 17.96 9.69
N MET A 40 -10.17 17.94 9.59
CA MET A 40 -10.84 17.39 8.39
C MET A 40 -10.49 18.16 7.11
N PRO A 41 -10.51 19.51 7.08
CA PRO A 41 -10.06 20.25 5.89
C PRO A 41 -8.59 19.97 5.53
N TYR A 42 -7.71 19.84 6.54
CA TYR A 42 -6.32 19.43 6.32
C TYR A 42 -6.24 18.02 5.71
N ALA A 43 -6.94 17.05 6.29
CA ALA A 43 -6.96 15.67 5.80
C ALA A 43 -7.47 15.61 4.35
N MET A 44 -8.56 16.31 4.04
CA MET A 44 -9.11 16.40 2.68
C MET A 44 -8.12 17.05 1.71
N SER A 45 -7.45 18.12 2.12
CA SER A 45 -6.40 18.76 1.31
C SER A 45 -5.25 17.80 0.99
N VAL A 46 -4.78 17.01 1.97
CA VAL A 46 -3.72 16.02 1.74
C VAL A 46 -4.19 14.90 0.80
N ILE A 47 -5.44 14.46 0.90
CA ILE A 47 -6.01 13.43 0.04
C ILE A 47 -6.11 13.93 -1.41
N VAL A 48 -6.82 15.04 -1.63
CA VAL A 48 -7.21 15.51 -2.96
C VAL A 48 -6.05 16.25 -3.65
N SER A 49 -5.29 17.07 -2.91
CA SER A 49 -4.32 17.98 -3.53
C SER A 49 -2.86 17.52 -3.44
N ARG A 50 -2.58 16.33 -2.87
CA ARG A 50 -1.19 15.89 -2.69
C ARG A 50 -0.94 14.41 -2.97
N ALA A 51 -1.68 13.48 -2.32
CA ALA A 51 -1.23 12.10 -2.18
C ALA A 51 -1.82 11.14 -3.21
N ILE A 52 -3.11 11.28 -3.52
CA ILE A 52 -3.84 10.34 -4.36
C ILE A 52 -3.81 10.82 -5.82
N PRO A 53 -3.48 9.95 -6.81
CA PRO A 53 -3.53 10.32 -8.21
C PRO A 53 -4.97 10.41 -8.71
N GLU A 54 -5.18 11.22 -9.77
CA GLU A 54 -6.44 11.26 -10.49
C GLU A 54 -6.44 10.32 -11.68
N ILE A 55 -7.56 10.27 -12.42
CA ILE A 55 -7.74 9.35 -13.56
C ILE A 55 -6.70 9.52 -14.68
N ASP A 56 -6.07 10.67 -14.81
CA ASP A 56 -4.95 10.92 -15.73
C ASP A 56 -3.63 10.28 -15.26
N GLY A 57 -3.61 9.65 -14.06
CA GLY A 57 -2.46 8.97 -13.47
C GLY A 57 -1.45 9.90 -12.80
N PHE A 58 -1.74 11.19 -12.71
CA PHE A 58 -0.84 12.18 -12.12
C PHE A 58 -1.36 12.72 -10.78
N LYS A 59 -0.41 13.04 -9.91
CA LYS A 59 -0.64 13.91 -8.75
C LYS A 59 -0.56 15.38 -9.18
N PRO A 60 -1.11 16.30 -8.41
CA PRO A 60 -1.02 17.73 -8.74
C PRO A 60 0.43 18.21 -8.93
N SER A 61 1.39 17.76 -8.11
CA SER A 61 2.81 18.12 -8.26
C SER A 61 3.42 17.64 -9.58
N HIS A 62 3.08 16.41 -10.02
CA HIS A 62 3.51 15.87 -11.31
C HIS A 62 2.95 16.73 -12.47
N ARG A 63 1.64 17.01 -12.42
CA ARG A 63 0.93 17.74 -13.46
C ARG A 63 1.46 19.15 -13.62
N LYS A 64 1.66 19.87 -12.51
CA LYS A 64 2.23 21.24 -12.51
C LYS A 64 3.65 21.29 -13.06
N LEU A 65 4.50 20.36 -12.68
CA LEU A 65 5.88 20.27 -13.20
C LEU A 65 5.88 20.00 -14.71
N LEU A 66 5.15 18.95 -15.15
CA LEU A 66 5.14 18.58 -16.57
C LEU A 66 4.50 19.68 -17.45
N TYR A 67 3.42 20.33 -16.97
CA TYR A 67 2.78 21.44 -17.67
C TYR A 67 3.71 22.65 -17.77
N THR A 68 4.46 22.98 -16.71
CA THR A 68 5.47 24.03 -16.78
C THR A 68 6.50 23.73 -17.86
N MET A 69 7.03 22.50 -17.88
CA MET A 69 7.98 22.06 -18.90
C MET A 69 7.39 22.15 -20.33
N TYR A 70 6.12 21.80 -20.47
CA TYR A 70 5.39 21.94 -21.75
C TYR A 70 5.29 23.41 -22.18
N LYS A 71 4.89 24.32 -21.30
CA LYS A 71 4.81 25.76 -21.57
C LYS A 71 6.17 26.41 -21.86
N MET A 72 7.26 25.84 -21.32
CA MET A 72 8.64 26.22 -21.65
C MET A 72 9.08 25.72 -23.04
N GLY A 73 8.25 24.96 -23.77
CA GLY A 73 8.59 24.41 -25.09
C GLY A 73 9.56 23.23 -25.04
N LEU A 74 9.72 22.59 -23.88
CA LEU A 74 10.70 21.52 -23.67
C LEU A 74 10.27 20.17 -24.25
N LEU A 75 9.15 20.08 -24.93
CA LEU A 75 8.74 18.87 -25.66
C LEU A 75 9.55 18.71 -26.97
N THR A 76 9.74 19.80 -27.69
CA THR A 76 10.47 19.82 -28.97
C THR A 76 11.81 20.55 -28.87
N GLY A 77 12.00 21.36 -27.83
CA GLY A 77 13.23 22.14 -27.59
C GLY A 77 14.39 21.32 -27.02
N GLY A 78 15.50 22.00 -26.82
CA GLY A 78 16.70 21.45 -26.15
C GLY A 78 16.49 21.30 -24.64
N ARG A 79 17.39 20.52 -23.99
CA ARG A 79 17.43 20.44 -22.52
C ARG A 79 17.83 21.78 -21.91
N THR A 80 17.29 22.09 -20.75
CA THR A 80 17.70 23.23 -19.91
C THR A 80 18.13 22.76 -18.53
N LYS A 81 18.78 23.61 -17.76
CA LYS A 81 19.15 23.27 -16.36
C LYS A 81 17.91 22.98 -15.55
N SER A 82 17.97 21.91 -14.75
CA SER A 82 16.88 21.53 -13.86
C SER A 82 16.47 22.67 -12.92
N ALA A 83 17.45 23.43 -12.39
CA ALA A 83 17.19 24.60 -11.55
C ALA A 83 16.30 25.67 -12.23
N ASN A 84 16.41 25.87 -13.54
CA ASN A 84 15.54 26.79 -14.28
C ASN A 84 14.09 26.26 -14.32
N ILE A 85 13.90 24.96 -14.57
CA ILE A 85 12.57 24.34 -14.57
C ILE A 85 11.93 24.49 -13.20
N LEU A 86 12.68 24.23 -12.12
CA LEU A 86 12.18 24.36 -10.74
C LEU A 86 11.68 25.78 -10.47
N GLY A 87 12.48 26.79 -10.81
CA GLY A 87 12.11 28.21 -10.63
C GLY A 87 10.81 28.58 -11.37
N GLN A 88 10.61 28.09 -12.60
CA GLN A 88 9.37 28.31 -13.33
C GLN A 88 8.19 27.53 -12.75
N THR A 89 8.43 26.30 -12.25
CA THR A 89 7.38 25.47 -11.66
C THR A 89 6.83 26.05 -10.36
N MET A 90 7.63 26.78 -9.58
CA MET A 90 7.19 27.43 -8.33
C MET A 90 6.06 28.44 -8.57
N ARG A 91 5.88 28.95 -9.78
CA ARG A 91 4.76 29.84 -10.14
C ARG A 91 3.40 29.12 -10.14
N LEU A 92 3.39 27.82 -10.35
CA LEU A 92 2.20 26.96 -10.27
C LEU A 92 2.15 26.16 -8.97
N ASN A 93 3.32 25.79 -8.44
CA ASN A 93 3.45 24.94 -7.25
C ASN A 93 4.20 25.69 -6.14
N PRO A 94 3.51 26.32 -5.16
CA PRO A 94 4.11 27.17 -4.13
C PRO A 94 4.77 26.34 -3.02
N HIS A 95 5.60 25.37 -3.39
CA HIS A 95 6.39 24.54 -2.48
C HIS A 95 7.89 24.77 -2.68
N GLY A 96 8.71 24.30 -1.73
CA GLY A 96 10.16 24.40 -1.83
C GLY A 96 10.72 23.68 -3.06
N ASP A 97 11.80 24.21 -3.60
CA ASP A 97 12.50 23.70 -4.79
C ASP A 97 12.94 22.24 -4.62
N ALA A 98 13.31 21.82 -3.41
CA ALA A 98 13.69 20.44 -3.12
C ALA A 98 12.54 19.46 -3.43
N ALA A 99 11.30 19.75 -3.01
CA ALA A 99 10.14 18.89 -3.26
C ALA A 99 9.81 18.79 -4.75
N ILE A 100 9.94 19.90 -5.49
CA ILE A 100 9.74 19.92 -6.95
C ILE A 100 10.85 19.12 -7.63
N TYR A 101 12.09 19.21 -7.15
CA TYR A 101 13.20 18.48 -7.73
C TYR A 101 13.08 16.97 -7.48
N GLU A 102 12.71 16.54 -6.28
CA GLU A 102 12.43 15.13 -5.99
C GLU A 102 11.32 14.57 -6.90
N THR A 103 10.28 15.38 -7.17
CA THR A 103 9.25 15.02 -8.14
C THR A 103 9.85 14.84 -9.54
N MET A 104 10.69 15.76 -9.99
CA MET A 104 11.39 15.66 -11.29
C MET A 104 12.28 14.41 -11.35
N VAL A 105 13.02 14.12 -10.29
CA VAL A 105 13.90 12.94 -10.20
C VAL A 105 13.11 11.67 -10.41
N ARG A 106 11.99 11.51 -9.72
CA ARG A 106 11.12 10.31 -9.85
C ARG A 106 10.53 10.14 -11.26
N LEU A 107 10.28 11.23 -11.97
CA LEU A 107 9.76 11.21 -13.34
C LEU A 107 10.86 11.08 -14.40
N ALA A 108 12.14 11.14 -13.98
CA ALA A 108 13.28 11.19 -14.88
C ALA A 108 13.75 9.79 -15.32
N ARG A 109 14.14 9.69 -16.60
CA ARG A 109 14.70 8.47 -17.20
C ARG A 109 15.94 7.97 -16.45
N GLY A 110 16.81 8.89 -15.98
CA GLY A 110 18.03 8.54 -15.28
C GLY A 110 17.83 7.86 -13.92
N ASN A 111 16.68 8.07 -13.27
CA ASN A 111 16.38 7.47 -11.97
C ASN A 111 15.82 6.04 -12.06
N GLU A 112 15.19 5.66 -13.18
CA GLU A 112 14.63 4.34 -13.45
C GLU A 112 13.46 3.94 -12.52
N THR A 113 12.77 4.91 -11.92
CA THR A 113 11.56 4.64 -11.13
C THR A 113 10.39 4.17 -11.98
N LEU A 114 10.26 4.71 -13.21
CA LEU A 114 9.13 4.45 -14.11
C LEU A 114 9.57 3.63 -15.33
N LEU A 115 8.71 2.72 -15.79
CA LEU A 115 8.87 2.04 -17.08
C LEU A 115 8.90 3.05 -18.24
N HIS A 116 8.00 4.02 -18.18
CA HIS A 116 7.88 5.09 -19.16
C HIS A 116 8.10 6.43 -18.46
N PRO A 117 9.36 6.93 -18.38
CA PRO A 117 9.67 8.21 -17.78
C PRO A 117 9.09 9.36 -18.61
N PHE A 118 8.72 10.45 -17.92
CA PHE A 118 8.19 11.67 -18.55
C PHE A 118 9.24 12.75 -18.74
N VAL A 119 10.38 12.62 -18.08
CA VAL A 119 11.48 13.57 -18.12
C VAL A 119 12.71 12.91 -18.73
N ASP A 120 13.13 13.40 -19.90
CA ASP A 120 14.39 13.05 -20.52
C ASP A 120 15.52 13.83 -19.85
N SER A 121 16.36 13.12 -19.09
CA SER A 121 17.33 13.66 -18.16
C SER A 121 18.77 13.49 -18.64
N LYS A 122 19.63 14.46 -18.28
CA LYS A 122 21.08 14.41 -18.49
C LYS A 122 21.81 14.79 -17.20
N GLY A 123 22.78 13.97 -16.82
CA GLY A 123 23.49 14.07 -15.54
C GLY A 123 23.03 12.99 -14.55
N ASN A 124 23.50 13.09 -13.31
CA ASN A 124 23.18 12.11 -12.28
C ASN A 124 21.84 12.42 -11.62
N PHE A 125 20.85 11.57 -11.87
CA PHE A 125 19.51 11.59 -11.24
C PHE A 125 19.34 10.49 -10.18
N GLY A 126 20.43 9.85 -9.74
CA GLY A 126 20.35 8.72 -8.81
C GLY A 126 19.77 7.47 -9.47
N LYS A 127 19.54 6.44 -8.65
CA LYS A 127 18.90 5.20 -9.08
C LYS A 127 17.88 4.75 -8.03
N VAL A 128 16.70 4.32 -8.47
CA VAL A 128 15.60 3.89 -7.58
C VAL A 128 15.99 2.68 -6.73
N TYR A 129 16.83 1.80 -7.26
CA TYR A 129 17.26 0.57 -6.62
C TYR A 129 18.48 0.72 -5.70
N SER A 130 18.99 1.95 -5.50
CA SER A 130 20.11 2.20 -4.59
C SER A 130 19.91 3.47 -3.77
N ARG A 131 20.15 3.38 -2.46
CA ARG A 131 20.14 4.52 -1.52
C ARG A 131 21.44 5.35 -1.63
N ASP A 132 22.55 4.72 -1.98
CA ASP A 132 23.86 5.34 -2.02
C ASP A 132 24.10 6.10 -3.32
N MET A 133 23.40 5.75 -4.39
CA MET A 133 23.42 6.46 -5.67
C MET A 133 22.46 7.66 -5.64
N ALA A 134 22.79 8.66 -4.81
CA ALA A 134 21.99 9.88 -4.69
C ALA A 134 22.09 10.76 -5.95
N TYR A 135 21.04 11.51 -6.24
CA TYR A 135 21.03 12.45 -7.36
C TYR A 135 21.85 13.71 -7.08
N ALA A 136 22.43 14.28 -8.14
CA ALA A 136 23.17 15.53 -8.06
C ALA A 136 22.24 16.74 -7.89
N ALA A 137 22.76 17.85 -7.37
CA ALA A 137 22.01 19.09 -7.24
C ALA A 137 21.50 19.61 -8.60
N ALA A 138 20.31 20.22 -8.61
CA ALA A 138 19.59 20.68 -9.80
C ALA A 138 20.39 21.62 -10.73
N ARG A 139 21.40 22.33 -10.20
CA ARG A 139 22.29 23.19 -10.97
C ARG A 139 23.25 22.43 -11.90
N TYR A 140 23.50 21.15 -11.63
CA TYR A 140 24.39 20.29 -12.43
C TYR A 140 23.64 19.45 -13.46
N THR A 141 22.35 19.20 -13.26
CA THR A 141 21.53 18.37 -14.13
C THR A 141 20.77 19.17 -15.17
N GLU A 142 20.42 18.53 -16.28
CA GLU A 142 19.63 19.09 -17.37
C GLU A 142 18.46 18.18 -17.71
N ALA A 143 17.32 18.76 -18.08
CA ALA A 143 16.13 18.02 -18.38
C ALA A 143 15.31 18.65 -19.51
N LYS A 144 14.50 17.85 -20.17
CA LYS A 144 13.41 18.21 -21.08
C LYS A 144 12.30 17.18 -20.95
N LEU A 145 11.16 17.39 -21.60
CA LEU A 145 10.11 16.37 -21.67
C LEU A 145 10.56 15.18 -22.53
N ASP A 146 10.22 13.97 -22.06
CA ASP A 146 10.40 12.75 -22.84
C ASP A 146 9.39 12.72 -24.00
N PRO A 147 9.71 12.07 -25.15
CA PRO A 147 8.81 11.96 -26.30
C PRO A 147 7.42 11.40 -25.99
N ILE A 148 7.24 10.55 -24.97
CA ILE A 148 5.93 10.05 -24.55
C ILE A 148 4.99 11.17 -24.10
N CYS A 149 5.52 12.32 -23.66
CA CYS A 149 4.74 13.48 -23.27
C CYS A 149 3.92 14.05 -24.45
N ALA A 150 4.29 13.75 -25.71
CA ALA A 150 3.44 14.07 -26.83
C ALA A 150 2.07 13.38 -26.78
N ALA A 151 1.99 12.18 -26.16
CA ALA A 151 0.73 11.47 -25.93
C ALA A 151 0.00 11.97 -24.67
N VAL A 152 0.75 12.54 -23.71
CA VAL A 152 0.18 13.14 -22.48
C VAL A 152 -0.46 14.48 -22.75
N PHE A 153 0.18 15.33 -23.55
CA PHE A 153 -0.27 16.70 -23.85
C PHE A 153 -1.03 16.83 -25.18
N LYS A 154 -1.35 15.70 -25.82
CA LYS A 154 -2.03 15.72 -27.11
C LYS A 154 -3.33 16.52 -27.03
N ASP A 155 -3.44 17.50 -27.93
CA ASP A 155 -4.62 18.34 -28.06
C ASP A 155 -4.99 19.21 -26.84
N ILE A 156 -4.06 19.45 -25.89
CA ILE A 156 -4.32 20.28 -24.69
C ILE A 156 -4.76 21.71 -25.05
N ASP A 157 -4.26 22.24 -26.15
CA ASP A 157 -4.63 23.61 -26.67
C ASP A 157 -5.96 23.60 -27.46
N SER A 158 -6.70 22.47 -27.45
CA SER A 158 -7.99 22.31 -28.16
C SER A 158 -9.16 22.16 -27.17
N ASP A 159 -9.10 22.84 -26.04
CA ASP A 159 -10.13 22.84 -24.99
C ASP A 159 -10.55 21.46 -24.50
N THR A 160 -9.62 20.51 -24.49
CA THR A 160 -9.88 19.10 -24.13
C THR A 160 -10.09 18.87 -22.64
N VAL A 161 -9.57 19.76 -21.80
CA VAL A 161 -9.61 19.69 -20.33
C VAL A 161 -9.92 21.06 -19.73
N ASP A 162 -10.39 21.09 -18.49
CA ASP A 162 -10.68 22.32 -17.79
C ASP A 162 -9.38 23.01 -17.36
N MET A 163 -9.35 24.35 -17.53
CA MET A 163 -8.28 25.20 -17.07
C MET A 163 -8.74 25.95 -15.83
N VAL A 164 -8.05 25.73 -14.71
CA VAL A 164 -8.35 26.35 -13.41
C VAL A 164 -7.30 27.41 -13.06
N ASP A 165 -7.64 28.30 -12.14
CA ASP A 165 -6.68 29.27 -11.62
C ASP A 165 -5.63 28.59 -10.76
N ASN A 166 -4.37 29.04 -10.86
CA ASN A 166 -3.34 28.62 -9.92
C ASN A 166 -3.61 29.24 -8.53
N TYR A 167 -2.73 28.95 -7.56
CA TYR A 167 -2.90 29.32 -6.13
C TYR A 167 -3.08 30.84 -5.89
N ASP A 168 -2.60 31.72 -6.76
CA ASP A 168 -2.68 33.18 -6.65
C ASP A 168 -3.53 33.83 -7.76
N ALA A 169 -4.23 33.04 -8.55
CA ALA A 169 -5.08 33.45 -9.68
C ALA A 169 -4.36 34.29 -10.74
N THR A 170 -3.04 34.21 -10.83
CA THR A 170 -2.24 34.94 -11.85
C THR A 170 -2.06 34.15 -13.13
N MET A 171 -2.26 32.85 -13.11
CA MET A 171 -2.06 31.92 -14.22
C MET A 171 -3.16 30.87 -14.27
N LYS A 172 -3.35 30.25 -15.43
CA LYS A 172 -4.20 29.08 -15.61
C LYS A 172 -3.35 27.81 -15.68
N GLU A 173 -3.85 26.75 -15.06
CA GLU A 173 -3.26 25.41 -15.11
C GLU A 173 -4.34 24.38 -15.45
N PRO A 174 -4.00 23.26 -16.12
CA PRO A 174 -4.97 22.21 -16.42
C PRO A 174 -5.36 21.46 -15.16
N ALA A 175 -6.66 21.23 -14.95
CA ALA A 175 -7.16 20.40 -13.87
C ALA A 175 -6.67 18.96 -14.02
N LEU A 176 -6.71 18.40 -15.24
CA LEU A 176 -6.21 17.10 -15.64
C LEU A 176 -5.40 17.22 -16.94
N LEU A 177 -4.54 16.24 -17.25
CA LEU A 177 -3.83 16.17 -18.53
C LEU A 177 -4.57 15.24 -19.51
N PRO A 178 -4.75 15.61 -20.79
CA PRO A 178 -5.55 14.85 -21.75
C PRO A 178 -4.82 13.60 -22.27
N THR A 179 -4.41 12.71 -21.38
CA THR A 179 -3.65 11.51 -21.72
C THR A 179 -4.38 10.63 -22.74
N THR A 180 -3.66 10.19 -23.78
CA THR A 180 -4.20 9.36 -24.85
C THR A 180 -4.12 7.85 -24.54
N PHE A 181 -3.66 7.49 -23.34
CA PHE A 181 -3.56 6.12 -22.83
C PHE A 181 -3.83 6.12 -21.33
N PRO A 182 -4.26 4.99 -20.73
CA PRO A 182 -4.57 4.86 -19.30
C PRO A 182 -3.32 4.94 -18.43
N ASN A 183 -2.74 6.13 -18.30
CA ASN A 183 -1.48 6.35 -17.59
C ASN A 183 -1.54 5.93 -16.12
N VAL A 184 -2.69 5.98 -15.51
CA VAL A 184 -2.92 5.58 -14.12
C VAL A 184 -2.54 4.11 -13.85
N LEU A 185 -2.61 3.24 -14.87
CA LEU A 185 -2.17 1.84 -14.81
C LEU A 185 -0.74 1.66 -15.36
N VAL A 186 -0.28 2.52 -16.24
CA VAL A 186 1.07 2.40 -16.83
C VAL A 186 2.15 2.86 -15.86
N SER A 187 1.89 3.89 -15.08
CA SER A 187 2.86 4.48 -14.16
C SER A 187 2.61 4.05 -12.72
N ALA A 188 3.60 3.41 -12.09
CA ALA A 188 3.55 3.12 -10.66
C ALA A 188 3.32 4.39 -9.84
N ASN A 189 2.39 4.34 -8.90
CA ASN A 189 2.05 5.47 -8.05
C ASN A 189 1.87 5.04 -6.61
N GLN A 190 2.62 5.65 -5.71
CA GLN A 190 2.50 5.44 -4.27
C GLN A 190 2.19 6.76 -3.59
N GLY A 191 1.14 6.79 -2.78
CA GLY A 191 0.72 7.97 -2.03
C GLY A 191 0.23 7.61 -0.64
N ILE A 192 0.69 8.37 0.36
CA ILE A 192 0.26 8.22 1.75
C ILE A 192 -0.48 9.50 2.11
N ALA A 193 -1.78 9.36 2.37
CA ALA A 193 -2.64 10.45 2.81
C ALA A 193 -3.05 10.24 4.28
N VAL A 194 -3.90 11.11 4.78
CA VAL A 194 -4.46 10.98 6.12
C VAL A 194 -5.65 10.02 6.08
N GLY A 195 -5.55 8.92 6.80
CA GLY A 195 -6.62 7.90 6.88
C GLY A 195 -6.75 6.99 5.66
N MET A 196 -5.98 7.23 4.59
CA MET A 196 -5.98 6.38 3.40
C MET A 196 -4.65 6.45 2.64
N ALA A 197 -4.42 5.45 1.80
CA ALA A 197 -3.24 5.38 0.95
C ALA A 197 -3.62 4.93 -0.46
N SER A 198 -2.74 5.18 -1.41
CA SER A 198 -2.78 4.63 -2.76
C SER A 198 -1.47 3.93 -3.04
N ASN A 199 -1.54 2.74 -3.60
CA ASN A 199 -0.37 2.00 -4.07
C ASN A 199 -0.74 1.23 -5.34
N ILE A 200 -0.44 1.84 -6.49
CA ILE A 200 -0.76 1.32 -7.81
C ILE A 200 0.54 0.83 -8.42
N CYS A 201 0.58 -0.45 -8.81
CA CYS A 201 1.70 -1.01 -9.57
C CYS A 201 1.67 -0.51 -11.02
N SER A 202 2.81 -0.56 -11.69
CA SER A 202 2.88 -0.31 -13.12
C SER A 202 2.52 -1.57 -13.92
N PHE A 203 1.93 -1.35 -15.08
CA PHE A 203 1.67 -2.37 -16.08
C PHE A 203 2.33 -2.00 -17.40
N ASN A 204 2.56 -2.99 -18.25
CA ASN A 204 3.13 -2.76 -19.57
C ASN A 204 2.20 -1.89 -20.45
N LEU A 205 2.75 -0.83 -21.05
CA LEU A 205 1.97 0.14 -21.83
C LEU A 205 1.20 -0.53 -22.99
N ARG A 206 1.84 -1.44 -23.72
CA ARG A 206 1.21 -2.14 -24.84
C ARG A 206 0.04 -3.00 -24.35
N GLU A 207 0.26 -3.79 -23.29
CA GLU A 207 -0.76 -4.64 -22.69
C GLU A 207 -1.96 -3.83 -22.17
N VAL A 208 -1.73 -2.69 -21.51
CA VAL A 208 -2.80 -1.78 -21.05
C VAL A 208 -3.59 -1.22 -22.23
N CYS A 209 -2.91 -0.77 -23.30
CA CYS A 209 -3.60 -0.29 -24.50
C CYS A 209 -4.41 -1.39 -25.18
N ASP A 210 -3.84 -2.59 -25.33
CA ASP A 210 -4.51 -3.73 -25.96
C ASP A 210 -5.72 -4.19 -25.14
N THR A 211 -5.62 -4.18 -23.80
CA THR A 211 -6.73 -4.48 -22.89
C THR A 211 -7.84 -3.45 -23.00
N ALA A 212 -7.50 -2.16 -22.99
CA ALA A 212 -8.48 -1.10 -23.18
C ALA A 212 -9.20 -1.21 -24.54
N ILE A 213 -8.47 -1.54 -25.61
CA ILE A 213 -9.04 -1.79 -26.94
C ILE A 213 -9.95 -3.02 -26.92
N ALA A 214 -9.53 -4.09 -26.26
CA ALA A 214 -10.31 -5.33 -26.16
C ALA A 214 -11.63 -5.12 -25.42
N LEU A 215 -11.60 -4.46 -24.26
CA LEU A 215 -12.79 -4.09 -23.47
C LEU A 215 -13.73 -3.13 -24.24
N MET A 216 -13.17 -2.18 -24.97
CA MET A 216 -13.97 -1.32 -25.86
C MET A 216 -14.68 -2.13 -26.96
N LYS A 217 -14.10 -3.18 -27.50
CA LYS A 217 -14.70 -4.04 -28.51
C LYS A 217 -15.68 -5.05 -27.93
N ASN A 218 -15.31 -5.66 -26.82
CA ASN A 218 -16.08 -6.66 -26.09
C ASN A 218 -16.02 -6.35 -24.59
N PRO A 219 -17.11 -5.84 -23.97
CA PRO A 219 -17.15 -5.56 -22.52
C PRO A 219 -16.92 -6.78 -21.64
N ASP A 220 -17.16 -8.00 -22.15
CA ASP A 220 -16.98 -9.27 -21.42
C ASP A 220 -15.59 -9.89 -21.63
N HIS A 221 -14.62 -9.13 -22.18
CA HIS A 221 -13.26 -9.61 -22.39
C HIS A 221 -12.58 -9.96 -21.07
N ASP A 222 -11.95 -11.15 -21.00
CA ASP A 222 -11.11 -11.53 -19.85
C ASP A 222 -9.81 -10.72 -19.83
N ILE A 223 -9.68 -9.84 -18.85
CA ILE A 223 -8.53 -8.94 -18.72
C ILE A 223 -7.21 -9.72 -18.64
N LEU A 224 -7.19 -10.92 -18.05
CA LEU A 224 -5.96 -11.71 -17.92
C LEU A 224 -5.40 -12.19 -19.27
N GLU A 225 -6.21 -12.29 -20.32
CA GLU A 225 -5.73 -12.67 -21.66
C GLU A 225 -4.79 -11.61 -22.27
N THR A 226 -5.01 -10.33 -21.94
CA THR A 226 -4.26 -9.21 -22.51
C THR A 226 -3.39 -8.47 -21.50
N LEU A 227 -3.64 -8.64 -20.21
CA LEU A 227 -2.90 -8.05 -19.09
C LEU A 227 -2.57 -9.13 -18.06
N PRO A 228 -1.54 -9.95 -18.29
CA PRO A 228 -1.26 -11.12 -17.44
C PRO A 228 -0.70 -10.78 -16.05
N GLY A 229 -0.25 -9.54 -15.81
CA GLY A 229 0.27 -9.10 -14.51
C GLY A 229 0.99 -7.76 -14.58
N PRO A 230 1.46 -7.24 -13.44
CA PRO A 230 2.24 -6.01 -13.39
C PRO A 230 3.58 -6.15 -14.11
N ASP A 231 4.14 -5.01 -14.52
CA ASP A 231 5.45 -4.89 -15.13
C ASP A 231 6.21 -3.76 -14.43
N PHE A 232 7.39 -4.05 -13.89
CA PHE A 232 8.14 -3.11 -13.06
C PHE A 232 9.42 -2.62 -13.75
N SER A 233 9.81 -1.39 -13.46
CA SER A 233 11.01 -0.78 -14.03
C SER A 233 12.31 -1.46 -13.61
N THR A 234 12.34 -2.11 -12.45
CA THR A 234 13.48 -2.90 -11.97
C THR A 234 13.55 -4.31 -12.56
N GLY A 235 12.54 -4.74 -13.34
CA GLY A 235 12.43 -6.10 -13.85
C GLY A 235 12.05 -7.10 -12.76
N GLY A 236 12.84 -8.17 -12.63
CA GLY A 236 12.59 -9.27 -11.71
C GLY A 236 11.58 -10.28 -12.25
N GLU A 237 11.14 -11.17 -11.38
CA GLU A 237 10.22 -12.26 -11.66
C GLU A 237 8.93 -12.09 -10.86
N LEU A 238 7.78 -12.20 -11.52
CA LEU A 238 6.47 -12.25 -10.88
C LEU A 238 6.09 -13.72 -10.63
N LEU A 239 5.85 -14.08 -9.39
CA LEU A 239 5.28 -15.39 -9.04
C LEU A 239 3.77 -15.33 -9.29
N PHE A 240 3.33 -15.92 -10.40
CA PHE A 240 1.95 -15.81 -10.84
C PHE A 240 1.01 -16.67 -10.00
N ASP A 241 -0.02 -16.03 -9.46
CA ASP A 241 -1.17 -16.67 -8.81
C ASP A 241 -2.43 -16.12 -9.47
N GLU A 242 -3.12 -16.95 -10.24
CA GLU A 242 -4.31 -16.53 -10.98
C GLU A 242 -5.42 -16.03 -10.06
N ALA A 243 -5.70 -16.74 -8.97
CA ALA A 243 -6.76 -16.38 -8.04
C ALA A 243 -6.50 -15.02 -7.37
N ALA A 244 -5.27 -14.81 -6.88
CA ALA A 244 -4.86 -13.54 -6.29
C ALA A 244 -4.87 -12.41 -7.32
N THR A 245 -4.44 -12.67 -8.56
CA THR A 245 -4.45 -11.67 -9.63
C THR A 245 -5.87 -11.26 -10.00
N ARG A 246 -6.80 -12.22 -10.14
CA ARG A 246 -8.22 -11.93 -10.38
C ARG A 246 -8.86 -11.14 -9.24
N GLU A 247 -8.52 -11.44 -7.99
CA GLU A 247 -8.98 -10.68 -6.85
C GLU A 247 -8.49 -9.23 -6.91
N ILE A 248 -7.20 -9.01 -7.20
CA ILE A 248 -6.65 -7.65 -7.36
C ILE A 248 -7.33 -6.91 -8.51
N TYR A 249 -7.54 -7.58 -9.66
CA TYR A 249 -8.15 -6.96 -10.82
C TYR A 249 -9.63 -6.61 -10.62
N SER A 250 -10.33 -7.33 -9.75
CA SER A 250 -11.72 -7.04 -9.40
C SER A 250 -11.88 -6.01 -8.28
N THR A 251 -10.99 -6.04 -7.27
CA THR A 251 -11.16 -5.23 -6.04
C THR A 251 -10.18 -4.07 -5.90
N GLY A 252 -9.09 -4.05 -6.67
CA GLY A 252 -7.98 -3.12 -6.52
C GLY A 252 -7.13 -3.36 -5.27
N ARG A 253 -7.31 -4.49 -4.58
CA ARG A 253 -6.61 -4.83 -3.32
C ARG A 253 -6.01 -6.23 -3.37
N GLY A 254 -4.88 -6.40 -2.71
CA GLY A 254 -4.16 -7.66 -2.65
C GLY A 254 -2.65 -7.43 -2.67
N SER A 255 -1.88 -8.42 -3.08
CA SER A 255 -0.43 -8.27 -3.22
C SER A 255 0.12 -9.18 -4.29
N PHE A 256 1.04 -8.66 -5.09
CA PHE A 256 1.84 -9.44 -6.04
C PHE A 256 3.15 -9.86 -5.39
N LYS A 257 3.56 -11.11 -5.59
CA LYS A 257 4.85 -11.62 -5.12
C LYS A 257 5.89 -11.43 -6.21
N LEU A 258 6.99 -10.77 -5.84
CA LEU A 258 8.10 -10.46 -6.73
C LEU A 258 9.36 -11.15 -6.24
N ARG A 259 10.20 -11.61 -7.17
CA ARG A 259 11.47 -12.27 -6.90
C ARG A 259 12.58 -11.63 -7.73
N ALA A 260 13.79 -11.62 -7.18
CA ALA A 260 14.99 -11.18 -7.87
C ALA A 260 15.38 -12.18 -8.97
N LYS A 261 15.87 -11.68 -10.09
CA LYS A 261 16.45 -12.49 -11.18
C LYS A 261 17.92 -12.71 -10.93
N TRP A 262 18.36 -13.94 -11.04
CA TRP A 262 19.72 -14.33 -10.72
C TRP A 262 20.27 -15.40 -11.67
N ARG A 263 21.58 -15.55 -11.66
CA ARG A 263 22.26 -16.63 -12.40
C ARG A 263 23.47 -17.14 -11.62
N TYR A 264 23.79 -18.41 -11.79
CA TYR A 264 25.02 -19.01 -11.25
C TYR A 264 26.13 -18.98 -12.28
N VAL A 265 27.28 -18.44 -11.90
CA VAL A 265 28.52 -18.37 -12.72
C VAL A 265 29.50 -19.42 -12.20
N LYS A 266 29.60 -20.56 -12.91
CA LYS A 266 30.39 -21.72 -12.47
C LYS A 266 31.87 -21.41 -12.32
N ASP A 267 32.45 -20.70 -13.28
CA ASP A 267 33.89 -20.43 -13.31
C ASP A 267 34.36 -19.58 -12.12
N GLY A 268 33.52 -18.71 -11.61
CA GLY A 268 33.77 -17.89 -10.43
C GLY A 268 33.23 -18.48 -9.13
N ASN A 269 32.43 -19.54 -9.17
CA ASN A 269 31.66 -20.09 -8.05
C ASN A 269 30.88 -19.00 -7.31
N LEU A 270 30.15 -18.19 -8.08
CA LEU A 270 29.42 -17.04 -7.57
C LEU A 270 28.00 -16.96 -8.15
N ILE A 271 27.12 -16.26 -7.43
CA ILE A 271 25.77 -15.90 -7.88
C ILE A 271 25.79 -14.43 -8.26
N GLU A 272 25.28 -14.11 -9.44
CA GLU A 272 25.00 -12.74 -9.88
C GLU A 272 23.50 -12.49 -9.85
N ILE A 273 23.09 -11.42 -9.17
CA ILE A 273 21.72 -10.91 -9.14
C ILE A 273 21.70 -9.66 -10.01
N THR A 274 20.89 -9.68 -11.07
CA THR A 274 20.84 -8.61 -12.09
C THR A 274 19.60 -7.76 -12.00
N GLU A 275 18.53 -8.27 -11.38
CA GLU A 275 17.27 -7.57 -11.19
C GLU A 275 16.72 -7.88 -9.78
N ILE A 276 16.13 -6.89 -9.14
CA ILE A 276 15.59 -7.01 -7.77
C ILE A 276 14.13 -6.56 -7.73
N PRO A 277 13.35 -7.01 -6.73
CA PRO A 277 11.99 -6.53 -6.54
C PRO A 277 11.92 -4.99 -6.45
N TYR A 278 10.92 -4.40 -7.06
CA TYR A 278 10.68 -2.94 -7.06
C TYR A 278 10.50 -2.34 -5.65
N THR A 279 10.19 -3.19 -4.67
CA THR A 279 9.93 -2.82 -3.27
C THR A 279 11.19 -2.59 -2.43
N THR A 280 12.39 -2.89 -2.95
CA THR A 280 13.64 -2.90 -2.18
C THR A 280 14.79 -2.20 -2.90
N ALA A 281 15.93 -2.07 -2.22
CA ALA A 281 17.17 -1.53 -2.75
C ALA A 281 18.35 -2.47 -2.45
N THR A 282 19.44 -2.33 -3.21
CA THR A 282 20.63 -3.18 -3.11
C THR A 282 21.20 -3.21 -1.69
N GLU A 283 21.32 -2.05 -1.06
CA GLU A 283 21.87 -1.92 0.29
C GLU A 283 20.99 -2.59 1.35
N VAL A 284 19.66 -2.55 1.18
CA VAL A 284 18.73 -3.23 2.11
C VAL A 284 18.93 -4.74 2.07
N ILE A 285 19.14 -5.28 0.87
CA ILE A 285 19.42 -6.71 0.67
C ILE A 285 20.78 -7.06 1.31
N MET A 286 21.83 -6.27 1.04
CA MET A 286 23.17 -6.49 1.58
C MET A 286 23.20 -6.41 3.10
N ASP A 287 22.57 -5.39 3.68
CA ASP A 287 22.44 -5.22 5.13
C ASP A 287 21.76 -6.45 5.77
N LYS A 288 20.68 -6.92 5.14
CA LYS A 288 19.95 -8.10 5.65
C LYS A 288 20.76 -9.37 5.56
N VAL A 289 21.48 -9.60 4.46
CA VAL A 289 22.37 -10.75 4.31
C VAL A 289 23.49 -10.68 5.36
N ALA A 290 24.12 -9.52 5.58
CA ALA A 290 25.16 -9.33 6.59
C ALA A 290 24.63 -9.61 8.01
N GLU A 291 23.41 -9.18 8.33
CA GLU A 291 22.73 -9.50 9.60
C GLU A 291 22.58 -11.03 9.78
N LEU A 292 22.11 -11.73 8.75
CA LEU A 292 21.91 -13.18 8.77
C LEU A 292 23.21 -13.97 8.91
N ILE A 293 24.30 -13.47 8.28
CA ILE A 293 25.64 -14.07 8.44
C ILE A 293 26.14 -13.88 9.88
N LYS A 294 26.01 -12.65 10.44
CA LYS A 294 26.37 -12.37 11.84
C LYS A 294 25.58 -13.22 12.84
N ALA A 295 24.29 -13.43 12.55
CA ALA A 295 23.41 -14.29 13.35
C ALA A 295 23.69 -15.81 13.17
N GLY A 296 24.64 -16.20 12.29
CA GLY A 296 24.98 -17.59 12.02
C GLY A 296 23.91 -18.38 11.24
N LYS A 297 22.90 -17.70 10.73
CA LYS A 297 21.80 -18.30 9.94
C LYS A 297 22.22 -18.64 8.51
N ILE A 298 23.17 -17.88 7.96
CA ILE A 298 23.77 -18.12 6.64
C ILE A 298 25.26 -18.30 6.85
N LYS A 299 25.79 -19.46 6.45
CA LYS A 299 27.21 -19.83 6.55
C LYS A 299 27.85 -20.07 5.19
N GLU A 300 27.05 -20.15 4.16
CA GLU A 300 27.36 -20.58 2.79
C GLU A 300 28.06 -19.48 1.98
N ILE A 301 27.89 -18.22 2.35
CA ILE A 301 28.44 -17.05 1.65
C ILE A 301 29.86 -16.78 2.12
N ALA A 302 30.78 -16.55 1.17
CA ALA A 302 32.16 -16.13 1.44
C ALA A 302 32.28 -14.60 1.43
N ASP A 303 31.70 -13.93 0.42
CA ASP A 303 31.69 -12.48 0.26
C ASP A 303 30.45 -12.02 -0.53
N MET A 304 30.07 -10.74 -0.40
CA MET A 304 29.00 -10.11 -1.17
C MET A 304 29.40 -8.69 -1.54
N ARG A 305 29.28 -8.37 -2.84
CA ARG A 305 29.68 -7.08 -3.38
C ARG A 305 28.61 -6.49 -4.29
N ASP A 306 28.50 -5.17 -4.26
CA ASP A 306 27.76 -4.41 -5.27
C ASP A 306 28.72 -4.04 -6.40
N GLU A 307 28.52 -4.62 -7.57
CA GLU A 307 29.26 -4.37 -8.81
C GLU A 307 28.42 -3.61 -9.84
N THR A 308 27.38 -2.91 -9.38
CA THR A 308 26.52 -2.09 -10.23
C THR A 308 27.28 -1.01 -10.94
N ASP A 309 27.15 -0.95 -12.25
CA ASP A 309 27.83 0.01 -13.12
C ASP A 309 26.89 0.60 -14.18
N LEU A 310 27.44 1.19 -15.24
CA LEU A 310 26.65 1.73 -16.37
C LEU A 310 25.91 0.65 -17.17
N GLY A 311 26.30 -0.61 -17.03
CA GLY A 311 25.61 -1.76 -17.66
C GLY A 311 24.35 -2.20 -16.93
N GLY A 312 24.15 -1.73 -15.70
CA GLY A 312 22.99 -2.03 -14.89
C GLY A 312 23.31 -2.57 -13.50
N LEU A 313 22.27 -2.96 -12.78
CA LEU A 313 22.37 -3.54 -11.45
C LEU A 313 23.09 -4.90 -11.49
N LYS A 314 24.06 -5.08 -10.58
CA LYS A 314 24.78 -6.34 -10.41
C LYS A 314 25.22 -6.50 -8.96
N LEU A 315 24.55 -7.39 -8.23
CA LEU A 315 25.00 -7.88 -6.93
C LEU A 315 25.69 -9.23 -7.11
N THR A 316 26.90 -9.37 -6.60
CA THR A 316 27.70 -10.60 -6.68
C THR A 316 27.85 -11.23 -5.32
N ILE A 317 27.52 -12.52 -5.21
CA ILE A 317 27.65 -13.32 -3.99
C ILE A 317 28.63 -14.45 -4.27
N ASP A 318 29.79 -14.41 -3.60
CA ASP A 318 30.80 -15.47 -3.67
C ASP A 318 30.41 -16.62 -2.73
N LEU A 319 30.42 -17.83 -3.28
CA LEU A 319 30.04 -19.03 -2.53
C LEU A 319 31.26 -19.73 -1.91
N LYS A 320 31.07 -20.32 -0.74
CA LYS A 320 32.05 -21.27 -0.20
C LYS A 320 32.05 -22.55 -1.02
N ARG A 321 33.15 -23.29 -0.97
CA ARG A 321 33.29 -24.57 -1.71
C ARG A 321 32.22 -25.57 -1.28
N GLY A 322 31.59 -26.22 -2.26
CA GLY A 322 30.60 -27.29 -2.03
C GLY A 322 29.18 -26.81 -1.68
N VAL A 323 28.92 -25.50 -1.79
CA VAL A 323 27.57 -24.94 -1.60
C VAL A 323 26.73 -25.17 -2.87
N ASP A 324 25.49 -25.58 -2.67
CA ASP A 324 24.48 -25.66 -3.72
C ASP A 324 23.83 -24.28 -3.93
N PRO A 325 24.00 -23.66 -5.11
CA PRO A 325 23.48 -22.31 -5.37
C PRO A 325 21.97 -22.22 -5.28
N GLU A 326 21.24 -23.26 -5.76
CA GLU A 326 19.77 -23.28 -5.77
C GLU A 326 19.21 -23.27 -4.36
N LYS A 327 19.75 -24.15 -3.49
CA LYS A 327 19.33 -24.21 -2.08
C LYS A 327 19.64 -22.92 -1.33
N LEU A 328 20.79 -22.32 -1.60
CA LEU A 328 21.12 -21.04 -1.00
C LEU A 328 20.15 -19.93 -1.46
N MET A 329 19.83 -19.87 -2.75
CA MET A 329 18.90 -18.87 -3.27
C MET A 329 17.48 -19.07 -2.69
N GLN A 330 16.99 -20.30 -2.56
CA GLN A 330 15.72 -20.56 -1.89
C GLN A 330 15.72 -20.06 -0.44
N LYS A 331 16.84 -20.25 0.27
CA LYS A 331 17.01 -19.74 1.64
C LYS A 331 17.05 -18.20 1.68
N LEU A 332 17.75 -17.57 0.74
CA LEU A 332 17.82 -16.12 0.60
C LEU A 332 16.45 -15.51 0.24
N PHE A 333 15.71 -16.09 -0.67
CA PHE A 333 14.36 -15.66 -1.02
C PHE A 333 13.42 -15.63 0.17
N ARG A 334 13.57 -16.56 1.10
CA ARG A 334 12.74 -16.63 2.30
C ARG A 334 13.14 -15.64 3.39
N LEU A 335 14.45 -15.36 3.52
CA LEU A 335 15.00 -14.62 4.66
C LEU A 335 15.34 -13.17 4.35
N THR A 336 15.32 -12.77 3.07
CA THR A 336 15.74 -11.46 2.61
C THR A 336 14.73 -10.86 1.63
N PRO A 337 14.80 -9.55 1.35
CA PRO A 337 13.96 -8.89 0.35
C PRO A 337 14.28 -9.25 -1.12
N LEU A 338 15.08 -10.28 -1.39
CA LEU A 338 15.24 -10.86 -2.73
C LEU A 338 13.94 -11.50 -3.25
N GLN A 339 13.03 -11.86 -2.36
CA GLN A 339 11.63 -12.10 -2.66
C GLN A 339 10.80 -11.25 -1.72
N ASP A 340 9.87 -10.48 -2.27
CA ASP A 340 9.05 -9.54 -1.51
C ASP A 340 7.65 -9.43 -2.13
N SER A 341 6.73 -8.82 -1.40
CA SER A 341 5.35 -8.61 -1.83
C SER A 341 5.08 -7.14 -2.09
N PHE A 342 4.57 -6.83 -3.28
CA PHE A 342 4.05 -5.50 -3.61
C PHE A 342 2.57 -5.42 -3.19
N PRO A 343 2.22 -4.68 -2.12
CA PRO A 343 0.83 -4.55 -1.69
C PRO A 343 0.08 -3.60 -2.63
N CYS A 344 -1.03 -4.05 -3.18
CA CYS A 344 -1.89 -3.26 -4.06
C CYS A 344 -3.01 -2.57 -3.28
N ASN A 345 -3.24 -1.30 -3.58
CA ASN A 345 -4.39 -0.51 -3.14
C ASN A 345 -4.66 0.56 -4.21
N PHE A 346 -5.48 0.22 -5.20
CA PHE A 346 -5.74 1.07 -6.37
C PHE A 346 -6.77 2.16 -6.02
N ASN A 347 -6.36 3.05 -5.15
CA ASN A 347 -7.14 4.19 -4.71
C ASN A 347 -6.85 5.38 -5.62
N ILE A 348 -7.87 5.87 -6.32
CA ILE A 348 -7.78 6.91 -7.35
C ILE A 348 -8.86 7.95 -7.08
N LEU A 349 -8.59 9.22 -7.38
CA LEU A 349 -9.59 10.27 -7.34
C LEU A 349 -10.40 10.28 -8.63
N ILE A 350 -11.71 10.15 -8.49
CA ILE A 350 -12.68 10.35 -9.57
C ILE A 350 -13.56 11.54 -9.20
N ALA A 351 -13.48 12.61 -9.97
CA ALA A 351 -14.15 13.89 -9.68
C ALA A 351 -13.89 14.39 -8.23
N GLY A 352 -12.64 14.28 -7.77
CA GLY A 352 -12.22 14.69 -6.43
C GLY A 352 -12.60 13.72 -5.28
N MET A 353 -13.24 12.59 -5.58
CA MET A 353 -13.63 11.58 -4.59
C MET A 353 -12.72 10.36 -4.66
N PRO A 354 -12.07 9.94 -3.55
CA PRO A 354 -11.23 8.75 -3.53
C PRO A 354 -12.08 7.48 -3.65
N ARG A 355 -11.72 6.62 -4.60
CA ARG A 355 -12.35 5.31 -4.84
C ARG A 355 -11.28 4.25 -5.03
N VAL A 356 -11.43 3.12 -4.36
CA VAL A 356 -10.64 1.91 -4.62
C VAL A 356 -11.37 1.11 -5.69
N MET A 357 -10.69 0.86 -6.80
CA MET A 357 -11.32 0.28 -7.99
C MET A 357 -10.47 -0.85 -8.56
N GLY A 358 -11.12 -1.83 -9.17
CA GLY A 358 -10.48 -2.85 -9.98
C GLY A 358 -9.94 -2.31 -11.32
N VAL A 359 -9.14 -3.11 -12.00
CA VAL A 359 -8.53 -2.72 -13.29
C VAL A 359 -9.59 -2.42 -14.34
N GLY A 360 -10.64 -3.24 -14.42
CA GLY A 360 -11.76 -3.03 -15.37
C GLY A 360 -12.47 -1.71 -15.11
N GLU A 361 -12.83 -1.42 -13.86
CA GLU A 361 -13.49 -0.15 -13.47
C GLU A 361 -12.61 1.07 -13.79
N ILE A 362 -11.30 0.97 -13.56
CA ILE A 362 -10.35 2.05 -13.90
C ILE A 362 -10.32 2.31 -15.40
N LEU A 363 -10.32 1.25 -16.23
CA LEU A 363 -10.32 1.37 -17.68
C LEU A 363 -11.66 1.93 -18.20
N ASP A 364 -12.77 1.59 -17.57
CA ASP A 364 -14.09 2.15 -17.90
C ASP A 364 -14.17 3.65 -17.56
N GLU A 365 -13.76 4.04 -16.37
CA GLU A 365 -13.70 5.46 -15.95
C GLU A 365 -12.74 6.28 -16.86
N TRP A 366 -11.56 5.72 -17.16
CA TRP A 366 -10.64 6.37 -18.08
C TRP A 366 -11.23 6.51 -19.49
N THR A 367 -11.92 5.48 -19.98
CA THR A 367 -12.56 5.49 -21.31
C THR A 367 -13.67 6.51 -21.37
N ALA A 368 -14.49 6.64 -20.32
CA ALA A 368 -15.53 7.65 -20.22
C ALA A 368 -14.92 9.07 -20.25
N TRP A 369 -13.94 9.30 -19.38
CA TRP A 369 -13.21 10.58 -19.34
C TRP A 369 -12.51 10.92 -20.67
N ARG A 370 -11.81 9.95 -21.30
CA ARG A 370 -11.15 10.17 -22.60
C ARG A 370 -12.17 10.45 -23.69
N THR A 371 -13.33 9.82 -23.66
CA THR A 371 -14.41 10.09 -24.59
C THR A 371 -14.85 11.55 -24.53
N ASP A 372 -14.95 12.11 -23.33
CA ASP A 372 -15.30 13.54 -23.15
C ASP A 372 -14.18 14.47 -23.64
N CYS A 373 -12.91 14.14 -23.40
CA CYS A 373 -11.80 14.88 -24.01
C CYS A 373 -11.86 14.89 -25.53
N VAL A 374 -12.17 13.75 -26.16
CA VAL A 374 -12.28 13.64 -27.63
C VAL A 374 -13.49 14.43 -28.13
N LYS A 375 -14.64 14.39 -27.46
CA LYS A 375 -15.82 15.20 -27.82
C LYS A 375 -15.51 16.70 -27.76
N ARG A 376 -14.87 17.16 -26.68
CA ARG A 376 -14.49 18.58 -26.51
C ARG A 376 -13.52 19.01 -27.61
N ARG A 377 -12.50 18.18 -27.90
CA ARG A 377 -11.59 18.44 -29.04
C ARG A 377 -12.34 18.59 -30.38
N ILE A 378 -13.22 17.65 -30.70
CA ILE A 378 -13.98 17.66 -31.94
C ILE A 378 -14.87 18.92 -31.99
N PHE A 379 -15.53 19.24 -30.89
CA PHE A 379 -16.35 20.47 -30.79
C PHE A 379 -15.51 21.73 -31.03
N PHE A 380 -14.34 21.84 -30.41
CA PHE A 380 -13.41 22.94 -30.61
C PHE A 380 -12.96 23.02 -32.08
N GLN A 381 -12.66 21.89 -32.70
CA GLN A 381 -12.28 21.84 -34.12
C GLN A 381 -13.42 22.29 -35.05
N ILE A 382 -14.64 21.85 -34.74
CA ILE A 382 -15.84 22.30 -35.50
C ILE A 382 -15.98 23.81 -35.37
N GLN A 383 -15.96 24.35 -34.15
CA GLN A 383 -16.11 25.78 -33.91
C GLN A 383 -15.06 26.62 -34.70
N LYS A 384 -13.79 26.19 -34.59
CA LYS A 384 -12.68 26.87 -35.30
C LYS A 384 -12.83 26.79 -36.82
N LYS A 385 -13.34 25.69 -37.34
CA LYS A 385 -13.60 25.53 -38.78
C LYS A 385 -14.83 26.30 -39.21
N GLU A 386 -15.87 26.37 -38.39
CA GLU A 386 -17.08 27.18 -38.63
C GLU A 386 -16.74 28.68 -38.65
N ASP A 387 -15.92 29.16 -37.70
CA ASP A 387 -15.43 30.54 -37.69
C ASP A 387 -14.67 30.85 -39.00
N ARG A 388 -13.82 29.93 -39.44
CA ARG A 388 -13.08 30.09 -40.71
C ARG A 388 -14.00 30.03 -41.90
N LEU A 389 -14.95 29.10 -41.93
CA LEU A 389 -15.97 28.99 -43.01
C LEU A 389 -16.82 30.27 -43.11
N HIS A 390 -17.21 30.81 -41.94
CA HIS A 390 -17.97 32.04 -41.85
C HIS A 390 -17.25 33.22 -42.53
N LEU A 391 -15.96 33.40 -42.27
CA LEU A 391 -15.13 34.40 -42.93
C LEU A 391 -15.06 34.21 -44.45
N LEU A 392 -14.85 32.95 -44.89
CA LEU A 392 -14.74 32.61 -46.30
C LEU A 392 -16.05 32.80 -47.05
N LYS A 393 -17.20 32.53 -46.45
CA LYS A 393 -18.52 32.78 -47.02
C LYS A 393 -18.79 34.27 -47.20
N GLY A 394 -18.33 35.12 -46.30
CA GLY A 394 -18.35 36.58 -46.47
C GLY A 394 -17.49 37.01 -47.65
N LEU A 395 -16.30 36.45 -47.76
CA LEU A 395 -15.40 36.69 -48.88
C LEU A 395 -15.99 36.22 -50.21
N GLU A 396 -16.62 35.05 -50.28
CA GLU A 396 -17.27 34.50 -51.49
C GLU A 396 -18.31 35.48 -52.03
N ARG A 397 -19.17 36.04 -51.17
CA ARG A 397 -20.16 37.05 -51.58
C ARG A 397 -19.55 38.30 -52.29
N ILE A 398 -18.41 38.75 -51.80
CA ILE A 398 -17.67 39.89 -52.36
C ILE A 398 -16.93 39.48 -53.63
N LEU A 399 -16.37 38.27 -53.69
CA LEU A 399 -15.68 37.80 -54.88
C LEU A 399 -16.62 37.64 -56.09
N LEU A 400 -17.94 37.53 -55.90
CA LEU A 400 -18.94 37.50 -56.93
C LEU A 400 -19.11 38.92 -57.63
N ASP A 401 -18.80 40.01 -56.91
CA ASP A 401 -18.87 41.35 -57.43
C ASP A 401 -17.76 42.27 -56.84
N ILE A 402 -16.51 41.97 -57.23
CA ILE A 402 -15.32 42.62 -56.70
C ILE A 402 -15.31 44.11 -57.05
N ASP A 403 -15.78 44.51 -58.27
CA ASP A 403 -15.79 45.86 -58.69
C ASP A 403 -16.68 46.75 -57.82
N LYS A 404 -17.81 46.23 -57.37
CA LYS A 404 -18.69 46.88 -56.42
C LYS A 404 -17.99 47.04 -55.04
N ALA A 405 -17.22 46.03 -54.57
CA ALA A 405 -16.50 46.17 -53.33
C ALA A 405 -15.41 47.23 -53.36
N ILE A 406 -14.68 47.31 -54.49
CA ILE A 406 -13.66 48.31 -54.71
C ILE A 406 -14.32 49.70 -54.80
N ALA A 407 -15.46 49.82 -55.50
CA ALA A 407 -16.21 51.05 -55.56
C ALA A 407 -16.66 51.59 -54.22
N ILE A 408 -17.26 50.68 -53.38
CA ILE A 408 -17.67 51.02 -52.00
C ILE A 408 -16.49 51.55 -51.21
N ILE A 409 -15.35 50.88 -51.24
CA ILE A 409 -14.16 51.25 -50.43
C ILE A 409 -13.61 52.59 -50.91
N ARG A 410 -13.58 52.85 -52.24
CA ARG A 410 -13.06 54.10 -52.82
C ARG A 410 -13.97 55.27 -52.62
N GLU A 411 -15.28 55.07 -52.64
CA GLU A 411 -16.29 56.14 -52.55
C GLU A 411 -16.61 56.49 -51.08
N THR A 412 -16.17 55.70 -50.14
CA THR A 412 -16.34 55.97 -48.70
C THR A 412 -15.36 57.06 -48.27
N GLU A 413 -15.88 58.13 -47.67
CA GLU A 413 -15.08 59.32 -47.28
C GLU A 413 -14.31 59.05 -45.95
N LEU A 414 -14.90 58.32 -44.99
CA LEU A 414 -14.32 58.07 -43.68
C LEU A 414 -13.92 56.61 -43.51
N GLU A 415 -12.73 56.36 -42.99
CA GLU A 415 -12.19 54.99 -42.74
C GLU A 415 -13.10 54.11 -41.89
N ASN A 416 -13.74 54.69 -40.87
CA ASN A 416 -14.66 54.00 -39.97
C ASN A 416 -16.00 53.59 -40.57
N GLU A 417 -16.35 54.19 -41.78
CA GLU A 417 -17.58 53.87 -42.50
C GLU A 417 -17.40 52.78 -43.56
N VAL A 418 -16.16 52.38 -43.87
CA VAL A 418 -15.85 51.35 -44.88
C VAL A 418 -16.50 49.99 -44.50
N VAL A 419 -16.37 49.56 -43.23
CA VAL A 419 -16.94 48.30 -42.75
C VAL A 419 -18.48 48.36 -42.79
N PRO A 420 -19.17 49.32 -42.19
CA PRO A 420 -20.62 49.49 -42.33
C PRO A 420 -21.13 49.53 -43.80
N ASN A 421 -20.44 50.19 -44.68
CA ASN A 421 -20.85 50.30 -46.10
C ASN A 421 -20.67 48.91 -46.80
N LEU A 422 -19.63 48.16 -46.51
CA LEU A 422 -19.49 46.82 -47.03
C LEU A 422 -20.57 45.85 -46.46
N MET A 423 -20.92 45.97 -45.17
CA MET A 423 -22.01 45.24 -44.59
C MET A 423 -23.33 45.46 -45.31
N ILE A 424 -23.69 46.67 -45.52
CA ILE A 424 -24.92 47.07 -46.24
C ILE A 424 -24.88 46.66 -47.72
N GLY A 425 -23.75 46.86 -48.37
CA GLY A 425 -23.57 46.60 -49.80
C GLY A 425 -23.66 45.10 -50.17
N PHE A 426 -23.19 44.20 -49.28
CA PHE A 426 -23.12 42.75 -49.52
C PHE A 426 -23.99 41.92 -48.62
N GLY A 427 -24.64 42.49 -47.61
CA GLY A 427 -25.45 41.78 -46.66
C GLY A 427 -24.60 40.80 -45.81
N ILE A 428 -23.41 41.23 -45.42
CA ILE A 428 -22.45 40.50 -44.58
C ILE A 428 -22.37 41.14 -43.18
N ASP A 429 -21.92 40.42 -42.21
CA ASP A 429 -21.73 40.95 -40.86
C ASP A 429 -20.39 41.70 -40.70
N GLU A 430 -20.22 42.31 -39.52
CA GLU A 430 -19.05 43.12 -39.19
C GLU A 430 -17.73 42.30 -39.23
N ILE A 431 -17.74 41.05 -38.74
CA ILE A 431 -16.56 40.19 -38.72
C ILE A 431 -16.13 39.82 -40.13
N GLN A 432 -17.08 39.50 -40.99
CA GLN A 432 -16.86 39.24 -42.42
C GLN A 432 -16.38 40.47 -43.16
N ALA A 433 -16.99 41.63 -42.91
CA ALA A 433 -16.64 42.92 -43.55
C ALA A 433 -15.22 43.37 -43.18
N ASN A 434 -14.84 43.26 -41.91
CA ASN A 434 -13.47 43.52 -41.45
C ASN A 434 -12.45 42.60 -42.13
N TYR A 435 -12.72 41.29 -42.17
CA TYR A 435 -11.84 40.32 -42.82
C TYR A 435 -11.62 40.64 -44.30
N VAL A 436 -12.63 41.10 -44.97
CA VAL A 436 -12.57 41.47 -46.39
C VAL A 436 -11.84 42.81 -46.60
N ALA A 437 -12.10 43.80 -45.75
CA ALA A 437 -11.43 45.11 -45.84
C ALA A 437 -9.91 45.03 -45.72
N GLU A 438 -9.42 43.99 -44.94
CA GLU A 438 -8.00 43.72 -44.73
C GLU A 438 -7.35 42.85 -45.84
N ILE A 439 -8.09 42.42 -46.87
CA ILE A 439 -7.55 41.62 -47.96
C ILE A 439 -6.49 42.38 -48.75
N LYS A 440 -5.35 41.76 -48.96
CA LYS A 440 -4.30 42.30 -49.79
C LYS A 440 -4.73 42.27 -51.25
N LEU A 441 -4.59 43.41 -51.99
CA LEU A 441 -4.97 43.54 -53.39
C LEU A 441 -4.45 42.45 -54.32
N ARG A 442 -3.25 41.93 -54.07
CA ARG A 442 -2.71 40.76 -54.80
C ARG A 442 -3.54 39.49 -54.67
N ASN A 443 -4.39 39.36 -53.64
CA ASN A 443 -5.24 38.21 -53.41
C ASN A 443 -6.59 38.29 -54.10
N ILE A 444 -6.83 39.38 -54.90
CA ILE A 444 -8.04 39.56 -55.71
C ILE A 444 -7.83 39.00 -57.12
N ASN A 445 -7.21 37.88 -57.29
CA ASN A 445 -6.98 37.24 -58.58
C ASN A 445 -7.81 35.94 -58.71
N LYS A 446 -8.01 35.51 -59.95
CA LYS A 446 -8.86 34.37 -60.29
C LYS A 446 -8.38 33.07 -59.60
N GLU A 447 -7.07 32.87 -59.47
CA GLU A 447 -6.49 31.69 -58.82
C GLU A 447 -6.83 31.67 -57.31
N TYR A 448 -6.68 32.78 -56.63
CA TYR A 448 -7.02 32.92 -55.21
C TYR A 448 -8.51 32.68 -54.97
N ILE A 449 -9.39 33.22 -55.82
CA ILE A 449 -10.84 33.01 -55.77
C ILE A 449 -11.17 31.50 -55.83
N LEU A 450 -10.68 30.82 -56.85
CA LEU A 450 -10.90 29.39 -57.04
C LEU A 450 -10.36 28.56 -55.87
N LYS A 451 -9.22 29.00 -55.28
CA LYS A 451 -8.65 28.35 -54.10
C LYS A 451 -9.55 28.52 -52.86
N GLN A 452 -10.12 29.72 -52.67
CA GLN A 452 -11.01 29.95 -51.51
C GLN A 452 -12.35 29.24 -51.67
N THR A 453 -12.93 29.16 -52.86
CA THR A 453 -14.17 28.40 -53.12
C THR A 453 -13.97 26.92 -52.83
N ARG A 454 -12.85 26.31 -53.28
CA ARG A 454 -12.53 24.93 -52.93
C ARG A 454 -12.34 24.76 -51.43
N ALA A 455 -11.70 25.72 -50.76
CA ALA A 455 -11.53 25.68 -49.30
C ALA A 455 -12.85 25.73 -48.53
N ILE A 456 -13.90 26.37 -49.09
CA ILE A 456 -15.25 26.34 -48.51
C ILE A 456 -15.84 24.93 -48.58
N ASP A 457 -15.82 24.30 -49.77
CA ASP A 457 -16.33 22.94 -49.97
C ASP A 457 -15.60 21.92 -49.09
N ASP A 458 -14.24 22.02 -49.00
CA ASP A 458 -13.43 21.19 -48.16
C ASP A 458 -13.78 21.34 -46.68
N LEU A 459 -13.94 22.60 -46.20
CA LEU A 459 -14.32 22.88 -44.80
C LEU A 459 -15.73 22.41 -44.48
N GLU A 460 -16.70 22.56 -45.39
CA GLU A 460 -18.06 22.05 -45.18
C GLU A 460 -18.06 20.52 -45.07
N GLY A 461 -17.28 19.84 -45.92
CA GLY A 461 -17.08 18.39 -45.83
C GLY A 461 -16.45 17.96 -44.52
N GLU A 462 -15.35 18.61 -44.11
CA GLU A 462 -14.66 18.33 -42.84
C GLU A 462 -15.55 18.58 -41.60
N ILE A 463 -16.35 19.66 -41.60
CA ILE A 463 -17.31 19.96 -40.55
C ILE A 463 -18.40 18.88 -40.48
N ALA A 464 -18.92 18.46 -41.62
CA ALA A 464 -19.93 17.40 -41.71
C ALA A 464 -19.38 16.07 -41.14
N ASP A 465 -18.16 15.68 -41.49
CA ASP A 465 -17.48 14.47 -41.00
C ASP A 465 -17.21 14.54 -39.49
N LEU A 466 -16.80 15.69 -38.97
CA LEU A 466 -16.60 15.91 -37.54
C LEU A 466 -17.91 15.85 -36.76
N ARG A 467 -18.99 16.45 -37.27
CA ARG A 467 -20.33 16.40 -36.67
C ARG A 467 -20.87 14.98 -36.67
N ASP A 468 -20.70 14.22 -37.75
CA ASP A 468 -21.10 12.83 -37.85
C ASP A 468 -20.27 11.96 -36.85
N THR A 469 -18.99 12.26 -36.69
CA THR A 469 -18.14 11.58 -35.67
C THR A 469 -18.60 11.92 -34.27
N LEU A 470 -18.93 13.17 -33.97
CA LEU A 470 -19.41 13.64 -32.67
C LEU A 470 -20.74 12.96 -32.27
N ASN A 471 -21.64 12.77 -33.22
CA ASN A 471 -22.97 12.21 -33.02
C ASN A 471 -22.98 10.65 -33.01
N SER A 472 -21.87 10.01 -33.38
CA SER A 472 -21.78 8.54 -33.47
C SER A 472 -20.89 7.95 -32.35
N PRO A 473 -21.47 7.32 -31.31
CA PRO A 473 -20.68 6.65 -30.26
C PRO A 473 -19.67 5.64 -30.83
N ARG A 474 -20.04 4.95 -31.90
CA ARG A 474 -19.16 3.99 -32.60
C ARG A 474 -17.93 4.67 -33.22
N LYS A 475 -18.13 5.83 -33.87
CA LYS A 475 -17.03 6.58 -34.50
C LYS A 475 -16.11 7.17 -33.44
N LEU A 476 -16.65 7.76 -32.36
CA LEU A 476 -15.88 8.23 -31.21
C LEU A 476 -15.01 7.12 -30.62
N LYS A 477 -15.59 5.94 -30.39
CA LYS A 477 -14.87 4.77 -29.92
C LYS A 477 -13.72 4.38 -30.84
N ASN A 478 -13.96 4.37 -32.16
CA ASN A 478 -12.92 4.06 -33.15
C ASN A 478 -11.79 5.11 -33.17
N VAL A 479 -12.06 6.36 -32.87
CA VAL A 479 -11.02 7.39 -32.73
C VAL A 479 -10.10 7.05 -31.56
N ILE A 480 -10.66 6.70 -30.39
CA ILE A 480 -9.90 6.35 -29.20
C ILE A 480 -9.08 5.08 -29.45
N ILE A 481 -9.68 4.05 -30.07
CA ILE A 481 -8.98 2.81 -30.43
C ILE A 481 -7.76 3.08 -31.32
N LYS A 482 -7.91 3.94 -32.34
CA LYS A 482 -6.78 4.32 -33.21
C LYS A 482 -5.69 5.09 -32.46
N GLU A 483 -6.07 5.93 -31.50
CA GLU A 483 -5.12 6.66 -30.67
C GLU A 483 -4.35 5.71 -29.75
N LEU A 484 -5.02 4.76 -29.07
CA LEU A 484 -4.40 3.74 -28.25
C LEU A 484 -3.44 2.88 -29.06
N GLN A 485 -3.85 2.43 -30.27
CA GLN A 485 -3.00 1.64 -31.15
C GLN A 485 -1.73 2.42 -31.53
N ALA A 486 -1.88 3.69 -31.92
CA ALA A 486 -0.74 4.53 -32.28
C ALA A 486 0.24 4.76 -31.10
N VAL A 487 -0.27 4.84 -29.87
CA VAL A 487 0.55 4.94 -28.65
C VAL A 487 1.27 3.62 -28.39
N ALA A 488 0.56 2.50 -28.47
CA ALA A 488 1.14 1.17 -28.30
C ALA A 488 2.25 0.86 -29.32
N ASP A 489 2.03 1.22 -30.59
CA ASP A 489 3.01 1.01 -31.65
C ASP A 489 4.25 1.88 -31.51
N LYS A 490 4.07 3.13 -31.09
CA LYS A 490 5.17 4.11 -30.98
C LYS A 490 5.98 4.00 -29.70
N PHE A 491 5.34 3.71 -28.57
CA PHE A 491 5.96 3.77 -27.24
C PHE A 491 5.93 2.42 -26.50
N GLY A 492 5.20 1.42 -26.99
CA GLY A 492 5.15 0.09 -26.40
C GLY A 492 6.52 -0.58 -26.39
N GLN A 493 6.87 -1.19 -25.27
CA GLN A 493 8.13 -1.89 -25.03
C GLN A 493 7.84 -3.35 -24.68
N PRO A 494 8.78 -4.28 -24.90
CA PRO A 494 8.69 -5.62 -24.34
C PRO A 494 8.60 -5.56 -22.82
N ARG A 495 7.91 -6.54 -22.23
CA ARG A 495 7.81 -6.70 -20.78
C ARG A 495 9.20 -6.86 -20.16
N ARG A 496 9.46 -6.20 -19.02
CA ARG A 496 10.69 -6.33 -18.24
C ARG A 496 10.58 -7.40 -17.16
N THR A 497 9.46 -7.41 -16.42
CA THR A 497 9.21 -8.39 -15.37
C THR A 497 8.78 -9.72 -16.00
N GLU A 498 9.53 -10.78 -15.76
CA GLU A 498 9.23 -12.13 -16.25
C GLU A 498 8.10 -12.75 -15.40
N ILE A 499 7.16 -13.47 -16.02
CA ILE A 499 6.06 -14.12 -15.31
C ILE A 499 6.38 -15.61 -15.17
N LEU A 500 6.44 -16.08 -13.93
CA LEU A 500 6.64 -17.47 -13.59
C LEU A 500 5.29 -18.12 -13.24
N TYR A 501 4.72 -18.89 -14.17
CA TYR A 501 3.42 -19.54 -13.98
C TYR A 501 3.48 -20.79 -13.09
N ASP A 502 4.62 -21.49 -13.06
CA ASP A 502 4.82 -22.75 -12.33
C ASP A 502 5.79 -22.58 -11.14
N ALA A 503 5.96 -21.34 -10.65
CA ALA A 503 6.86 -21.10 -9.55
C ALA A 503 6.34 -21.75 -8.27
N GLN A 504 7.00 -22.80 -7.83
CA GLN A 504 6.81 -23.29 -6.47
C GLN A 504 7.29 -22.21 -5.48
N GLU A 505 6.43 -21.81 -4.56
CA GLU A 505 6.91 -21.06 -3.39
C GLU A 505 8.05 -21.85 -2.77
N ALA A 506 9.12 -21.16 -2.34
CA ALA A 506 10.17 -21.81 -1.56
C ALA A 506 9.50 -22.60 -0.44
N ALA A 507 9.63 -23.90 -0.50
CA ALA A 507 8.96 -24.80 0.45
C ALA A 507 9.18 -24.29 1.88
N PRO A 508 8.18 -24.37 2.76
CA PRO A 508 8.39 -24.10 4.17
C PRO A 508 9.59 -24.92 4.64
N GLU A 509 10.41 -24.36 5.53
CA GLU A 509 11.56 -25.11 6.09
C GLU A 509 11.10 -26.53 6.36
N GLU A 510 11.73 -27.51 5.70
CA GLU A 510 11.77 -28.83 6.28
C GLU A 510 12.36 -28.62 7.66
N GLU A 511 11.67 -29.09 8.70
CA GLU A 511 12.04 -28.92 10.12
C GLU A 511 13.44 -29.46 10.43
N ASP A 512 14.15 -29.96 9.43
CA ASP A 512 15.46 -30.60 9.53
C ASP A 512 16.64 -29.65 9.77
N ASP A 513 16.52 -28.36 9.49
CA ASP A 513 17.64 -27.42 9.65
C ASP A 513 17.79 -26.80 11.05
N VAL A 514 16.81 -26.97 11.93
CA VAL A 514 16.91 -26.55 13.34
C VAL A 514 17.47 -27.72 14.16
N PRO A 515 18.65 -27.63 14.76
CA PRO A 515 19.20 -28.75 15.56
C PRO A 515 18.26 -29.03 16.72
N ASP A 516 17.83 -30.31 16.83
CA ASP A 516 17.01 -30.79 17.93
C ASP A 516 17.89 -31.50 18.96
N TYR A 517 17.92 -30.99 20.18
CA TYR A 517 18.66 -31.50 21.30
C TYR A 517 17.88 -31.29 22.60
N GLY A 518 18.16 -32.14 23.60
CA GLY A 518 17.51 -32.07 24.91
C GLY A 518 17.89 -30.81 25.68
N VAL A 519 16.89 -30.10 26.18
CA VAL A 519 17.04 -28.87 26.97
C VAL A 519 16.15 -28.93 28.21
N THR A 520 16.56 -28.26 29.28
CA THR A 520 15.72 -27.97 30.44
C THR A 520 15.35 -26.50 30.43
N VAL A 521 14.06 -26.24 30.54
CA VAL A 521 13.51 -24.88 30.58
C VAL A 521 13.12 -24.54 32.01
N PHE A 522 13.50 -23.35 32.46
CA PHE A 522 13.09 -22.75 33.72
C PHE A 522 12.27 -21.49 33.44
N VAL A 523 11.09 -21.43 34.04
CA VAL A 523 10.20 -20.24 33.89
C VAL A 523 9.96 -19.66 35.27
N SER A 524 10.23 -18.38 35.43
CA SER A 524 9.99 -17.66 36.67
C SER A 524 8.57 -17.09 36.75
N LYS A 525 8.12 -16.73 37.96
CA LYS A 525 6.79 -16.13 38.19
C LYS A 525 6.62 -14.78 37.50
N GLU A 526 7.70 -14.00 37.36
CA GLU A 526 7.69 -12.71 36.65
C GLU A 526 7.81 -12.84 35.11
N GLY A 527 7.91 -14.09 34.60
CA GLY A 527 7.90 -14.36 33.15
C GLY A 527 9.29 -14.32 32.48
N TYR A 528 10.35 -14.67 33.21
CA TYR A 528 11.67 -14.97 32.64
C TYR A 528 11.74 -16.43 32.23
N LEU A 529 12.14 -16.70 30.99
CA LEU A 529 12.38 -18.03 30.45
C LEU A 529 13.87 -18.24 30.25
N LYS A 530 14.41 -19.31 30.79
CA LYS A 530 15.80 -19.73 30.66
C LYS A 530 15.85 -21.13 30.08
N LYS A 531 16.51 -21.30 28.95
CA LYS A 531 16.74 -22.58 28.28
C LYS A 531 18.18 -23.01 28.54
N MET A 532 18.37 -24.22 29.04
CA MET A 532 19.69 -24.76 29.35
C MET A 532 19.89 -26.13 28.71
N THR A 533 21.07 -26.37 28.14
CA THR A 533 21.46 -27.69 27.67
C THR A 533 21.79 -28.62 28.86
N ALA A 534 21.69 -29.95 28.68
CA ALA A 534 22.05 -30.93 29.69
C ALA A 534 23.50 -30.77 30.19
N GLN A 535 24.41 -30.34 29.31
CA GLN A 535 25.80 -30.07 29.67
C GLN A 535 25.92 -28.84 30.58
N SER A 536 25.26 -27.74 30.21
CA SER A 536 25.24 -26.50 31.00
C SER A 536 24.60 -26.72 32.38
N LEU A 537 23.56 -27.56 32.44
CA LEU A 537 22.86 -27.87 33.67
C LEU A 537 23.75 -28.69 34.67
N ARG A 538 24.49 -29.68 34.16
CA ARG A 538 25.42 -30.50 34.98
C ARG A 538 26.57 -29.70 35.58
N MET A 539 26.99 -28.64 34.92
CA MET A 539 28.12 -27.78 35.33
C MET A 539 27.67 -26.55 36.12
N SER A 540 26.38 -26.42 36.42
CA SER A 540 25.81 -25.22 37.04
C SER A 540 25.44 -25.44 38.50
N GLY A 541 25.59 -24.37 39.34
CA GLY A 541 25.03 -24.29 40.68
C GLY A 541 23.56 -23.91 40.68
N GLU A 542 23.11 -23.23 41.72
CA GLU A 542 21.72 -22.73 41.85
C GLU A 542 21.32 -21.79 40.73
N GLN A 543 20.02 -21.87 40.36
CA GLN A 543 19.44 -21.00 39.34
C GLN A 543 19.25 -19.57 39.86
N LYS A 544 19.80 -18.58 39.17
CA LYS A 544 19.62 -17.19 39.54
C LYS A 544 18.28 -16.68 39.03
N PHE A 545 17.52 -16.02 39.90
CA PHE A 545 16.30 -15.28 39.61
C PHE A 545 16.51 -13.80 39.92
N LYS A 546 15.62 -12.94 39.41
CA LYS A 546 15.56 -11.55 39.77
C LYS A 546 15.19 -11.41 41.25
N GLU A 547 15.63 -10.34 41.90
CA GLU A 547 15.29 -10.08 43.32
C GLU A 547 13.77 -10.00 43.50
N GLY A 548 13.24 -10.84 44.42
CA GLY A 548 11.79 -10.98 44.66
C GLY A 548 11.07 -11.96 43.72
N ASP A 549 11.72 -12.48 42.67
CA ASP A 549 11.16 -13.48 41.76
C ASP A 549 11.54 -14.92 42.19
N SER A 550 10.78 -15.89 41.73
CA SER A 550 11.02 -17.31 42.07
C SER A 550 10.63 -18.21 40.90
N LEU A 551 11.10 -19.46 40.95
CA LEU A 551 10.74 -20.45 39.96
C LEU A 551 9.22 -20.69 39.95
N SER A 552 8.64 -20.64 38.77
CA SER A 552 7.24 -21.02 38.53
C SER A 552 7.16 -22.55 38.23
N PHE A 553 7.94 -22.98 37.24
CA PHE A 553 8.10 -24.39 36.93
C PHE A 553 9.38 -24.64 36.12
N SER A 554 9.82 -25.90 36.08
CA SER A 554 10.85 -26.37 35.15
C SER A 554 10.35 -27.58 34.37
N ARG A 555 10.84 -27.72 33.13
CA ARG A 555 10.47 -28.86 32.26
C ARG A 555 11.64 -29.26 31.38
N GLU A 556 11.86 -30.59 31.30
CA GLU A 556 12.75 -31.16 30.28
C GLU A 556 12.00 -31.35 28.99
N THR A 557 12.60 -30.92 27.88
CA THR A 557 12.01 -30.95 26.54
C THR A 557 13.10 -30.91 25.49
N THR A 558 12.73 -30.61 24.21
CA THR A 558 13.69 -30.46 23.11
C THR A 558 13.73 -29.01 22.60
N ASN A 559 14.82 -28.67 21.93
CA ASN A 559 15.01 -27.32 21.36
C ASN A 559 13.93 -26.93 20.33
N ARG A 560 13.30 -27.91 19.67
CA ARG A 560 12.20 -27.67 18.71
C ARG A 560 10.83 -27.52 19.36
N ALA A 561 10.70 -27.75 20.66
CA ALA A 561 9.41 -27.73 21.33
C ALA A 561 8.68 -26.40 21.17
N GLU A 562 7.41 -26.46 20.75
CA GLU A 562 6.51 -25.31 20.67
C GLU A 562 5.77 -25.11 22.00
N PHE A 563 5.52 -23.84 22.31
CA PHE A 563 4.75 -23.49 23.49
C PHE A 563 3.83 -22.29 23.23
N LEU A 564 2.75 -22.23 23.99
CA LEU A 564 1.74 -21.19 23.99
C LEU A 564 1.84 -20.39 25.29
N VAL A 565 1.79 -19.08 25.17
CA VAL A 565 1.78 -18.14 26.28
C VAL A 565 0.46 -17.39 26.31
N PHE A 566 -0.33 -17.60 27.35
CA PHE A 566 -1.62 -16.93 27.54
C PHE A 566 -1.46 -15.74 28.45
N THR A 567 -2.09 -14.63 28.09
CA THR A 567 -2.00 -13.35 28.80
C THR A 567 -3.36 -12.93 29.34
N ASP A 568 -3.37 -11.99 30.28
CA ASP A 568 -4.59 -11.41 30.87
C ASP A 568 -5.42 -10.54 29.91
N ARG A 569 -4.96 -10.36 28.67
CA ARG A 569 -5.64 -9.62 27.59
C ARG A 569 -6.35 -10.55 26.59
N TYR A 570 -6.71 -11.77 26.99
CA TYR A 570 -7.40 -12.76 26.16
C TYR A 570 -6.65 -13.12 24.87
N GLN A 571 -5.32 -13.03 24.93
CA GLN A 571 -4.41 -13.28 23.83
C GLN A 571 -3.56 -14.52 24.09
N CYS A 572 -3.10 -15.14 23.02
CA CYS A 572 -2.15 -16.24 23.09
C CYS A 572 -1.00 -15.97 22.12
N TYR A 573 0.23 -16.07 22.61
CA TYR A 573 1.44 -15.99 21.80
C TYR A 573 2.00 -17.38 21.60
N LYS A 574 2.35 -17.72 20.36
CA LYS A 574 2.98 -18.97 19.97
C LYS A 574 4.46 -18.73 19.71
N SER A 575 5.33 -19.56 20.27
CA SER A 575 6.78 -19.51 20.04
C SER A 575 7.40 -20.90 20.14
N ARG A 576 8.64 -21.01 19.68
CA ARG A 576 9.46 -22.24 19.77
C ARG A 576 10.66 -21.98 20.67
N LEU A 577 11.15 -23.02 21.36
CA LEU A 577 12.36 -22.87 22.16
C LEU A 577 13.60 -22.56 21.32
N SER A 578 13.63 -22.93 20.05
CA SER A 578 14.67 -22.55 19.11
C SER A 578 14.79 -21.04 18.87
N ASP A 579 13.75 -20.25 19.20
CA ASP A 579 13.77 -18.78 19.11
C ASP A 579 14.50 -18.13 20.31
N PHE A 580 14.94 -18.94 21.30
CA PHE A 580 15.60 -18.53 22.53
C PHE A 580 17.03 -19.06 22.58
N ASP A 581 17.96 -18.24 23.10
CA ASP A 581 19.36 -18.63 23.23
C ASP A 581 19.56 -19.59 24.42
N ASP A 582 20.58 -20.46 24.33
CA ASP A 582 20.97 -21.32 25.45
C ASP A 582 21.65 -20.47 26.54
N GLY A 583 21.08 -20.52 27.76
CA GLY A 583 21.53 -19.72 28.89
C GLY A 583 22.38 -20.53 29.90
N LYS A 584 22.95 -19.80 30.86
CA LYS A 584 23.66 -20.35 32.04
C LYS A 584 22.83 -20.10 33.31
N ALA A 585 23.02 -20.90 34.35
CA ALA A 585 22.33 -20.76 35.63
C ALA A 585 22.45 -19.35 36.24
N SER A 586 23.59 -18.67 36.01
CA SER A 586 23.87 -17.31 36.51
C SER A 586 23.15 -16.19 35.77
N GLN A 587 22.51 -16.48 34.62
CA GLN A 587 21.74 -15.51 33.85
C GLN A 587 20.28 -15.49 34.30
N LEU A 588 19.57 -14.40 34.05
CA LEU A 588 18.13 -14.30 34.32
C LEU A 588 17.27 -15.01 33.26
N GLY A 589 17.80 -15.13 32.03
CA GLY A 589 17.06 -15.62 30.86
C GLY A 589 16.35 -14.50 30.09
N ASP A 590 15.56 -14.89 29.08
CA ASP A 590 14.78 -13.97 28.24
C ASP A 590 13.49 -13.56 28.96
N TYR A 591 13.19 -12.27 28.98
CA TYR A 591 11.93 -11.75 29.51
C TYR A 591 10.83 -11.92 28.44
N LEU A 592 9.91 -12.87 28.65
CA LEU A 592 8.88 -13.27 27.71
C LEU A 592 8.02 -12.10 27.20
N PRO A 593 7.53 -11.16 28.04
CA PRO A 593 6.77 -10.03 27.58
C PRO A 593 7.49 -9.18 26.52
N GLN A 594 8.78 -8.94 26.72
CA GLN A 594 9.58 -8.18 25.76
C GLN A 594 9.88 -8.99 24.50
N LYS A 595 10.28 -10.26 24.67
CA LYS A 595 10.66 -11.15 23.55
C LYS A 595 9.49 -11.47 22.62
N LEU A 596 8.28 -11.60 23.17
CA LEU A 596 7.05 -11.92 22.42
C LEU A 596 6.25 -10.69 22.00
N GLY A 597 6.66 -9.49 22.42
CA GLY A 597 6.03 -8.22 22.06
C GLY A 597 4.65 -8.03 22.70
N PHE A 598 4.55 -8.20 24.03
CA PHE A 598 3.33 -7.94 24.78
C PHE A 598 2.96 -6.44 24.70
N GLU A 599 1.67 -6.16 24.80
CA GLU A 599 1.18 -4.79 24.89
C GLU A 599 1.47 -4.19 26.28
N VAL A 600 1.46 -2.86 26.37
CA VAL A 600 1.72 -2.17 27.64
C VAL A 600 0.66 -2.58 28.69
N GLY A 601 1.12 -3.13 29.81
CA GLY A 601 0.25 -3.61 30.90
C GLY A 601 -0.38 -4.99 30.65
N GLU A 602 0.12 -5.76 29.68
CA GLU A 602 -0.26 -7.15 29.45
C GLU A 602 0.64 -8.07 30.27
N ASN A 603 0.05 -9.02 31.00
CA ASN A 603 0.75 -9.91 31.92
C ASN A 603 0.62 -11.39 31.51
N LEU A 604 1.68 -12.16 31.76
CA LEU A 604 1.68 -13.61 31.62
C LEU A 604 0.73 -14.25 32.64
N VAL A 605 -0.20 -15.12 32.16
CA VAL A 605 -1.09 -15.90 33.01
C VAL A 605 -0.69 -17.38 33.01
N ALA A 606 -0.37 -17.93 31.84
CA ALA A 606 0.01 -19.34 31.72
C ALA A 606 0.94 -19.58 30.54
N LEU A 607 1.86 -20.54 30.68
CA LEU A 607 2.69 -21.07 29.61
C LEU A 607 2.43 -22.58 29.48
N VAL A 608 2.15 -23.04 28.27
CA VAL A 608 1.75 -24.42 27.97
C VAL A 608 2.58 -24.93 26.80
N PHE A 609 3.22 -26.08 26.94
CA PHE A 609 3.89 -26.79 25.85
C PHE A 609 2.88 -27.58 25.03
N CYS A 610 2.93 -27.43 23.69
CA CYS A 610 1.90 -27.97 22.79
C CYS A 610 2.09 -29.47 22.46
N GLY A 611 3.32 -29.99 22.56
CA GLY A 611 3.64 -31.32 22.05
C GLY A 611 3.27 -31.48 20.58
N ASP A 612 2.47 -32.46 20.25
CA ASP A 612 1.91 -32.74 18.93
C ASP A 612 0.47 -32.17 18.75
N TYR A 613 0.07 -31.21 19.57
CA TYR A 613 -1.27 -30.62 19.65
C TYR A 613 -2.40 -31.62 19.94
N LYS A 614 -2.07 -32.80 20.44
CA LYS A 614 -3.04 -33.74 20.98
C LYS A 614 -3.41 -33.36 22.40
N GLY A 615 -4.55 -33.86 22.87
CA GLY A 615 -5.04 -33.53 24.21
C GLY A 615 -5.86 -32.24 24.27
N PHE A 616 -5.96 -31.67 25.47
CA PHE A 616 -6.86 -30.55 25.75
C PHE A 616 -6.16 -29.51 26.62
N ILE A 617 -6.60 -28.26 26.50
CA ILE A 617 -6.30 -27.22 27.46
C ILE A 617 -7.57 -26.88 28.27
N LEU A 618 -7.41 -26.78 29.56
CA LEU A 618 -8.44 -26.40 30.52
C LEU A 618 -8.20 -24.95 30.95
N PHE A 619 -9.21 -24.13 30.84
CA PHE A 619 -9.21 -22.74 31.33
C PHE A 619 -10.12 -22.67 32.56
N PHE A 620 -9.61 -22.16 33.65
CA PHE A 620 -10.36 -21.95 34.91
C PHE A 620 -10.53 -20.43 35.11
N PHE A 621 -11.77 -20.02 35.28
CA PHE A 621 -12.13 -18.61 35.41
C PHE A 621 -12.51 -18.23 36.82
N GLU A 622 -12.29 -16.99 37.19
CA GLU A 622 -12.60 -16.43 38.51
C GLU A 622 -14.07 -16.67 38.94
N ASN A 623 -15.00 -16.71 37.99
CA ASN A 623 -16.42 -16.92 38.23
C ASN A 623 -16.80 -18.43 38.51
N GLY A 624 -15.84 -19.29 38.73
CA GLY A 624 -16.08 -20.72 39.06
C GLY A 624 -16.43 -21.60 37.86
N LYS A 625 -16.23 -21.13 36.66
CA LYS A 625 -16.41 -21.91 35.42
C LYS A 625 -15.10 -22.45 34.89
N ALA A 626 -15.18 -23.57 34.18
CA ALA A 626 -14.04 -24.12 33.44
C ALA A 626 -14.45 -24.49 32.01
N ALA A 627 -13.54 -24.24 31.07
CA ALA A 627 -13.68 -24.63 29.68
C ALA A 627 -12.62 -25.63 29.28
N LYS A 628 -13.00 -26.70 28.57
CA LYS A 628 -12.11 -27.69 27.98
C LYS A 628 -12.07 -27.48 26.48
N VAL A 629 -10.90 -27.18 25.93
CA VAL A 629 -10.70 -26.88 24.52
C VAL A 629 -9.62 -27.78 23.95
N PRO A 630 -9.81 -28.43 22.78
CA PRO A 630 -8.75 -29.23 22.15
C PRO A 630 -7.51 -28.37 21.85
N LEU A 631 -6.31 -28.85 22.11
CA LEU A 631 -5.06 -28.17 21.79
C LEU A 631 -4.93 -27.91 20.28
N SER A 632 -5.49 -28.78 19.44
CA SER A 632 -5.56 -28.60 17.99
C SER A 632 -6.25 -27.28 17.54
N ALA A 633 -7.10 -26.70 18.41
CA ALA A 633 -7.69 -25.37 18.14
C ALA A 633 -6.68 -24.22 18.11
N TYR A 634 -5.48 -24.42 18.66
CA TYR A 634 -4.36 -23.47 18.68
C TYR A 634 -3.28 -23.78 17.64
N GLU A 635 -3.41 -24.90 16.93
CA GLU A 635 -2.58 -25.23 15.79
C GLU A 635 -2.89 -24.28 14.65
N THR A 636 -1.89 -23.56 14.14
CA THR A 636 -2.04 -22.63 13.04
C THR A 636 -1.22 -23.12 11.86
N LYS A 637 -1.83 -23.17 10.67
CA LYS A 637 -1.17 -23.52 9.39
C LYS A 637 -0.20 -22.44 8.88
N THR A 638 -0.17 -21.28 9.51
CA THR A 638 0.68 -20.14 9.16
C THR A 638 1.54 -19.75 10.36
N ASN A 639 2.69 -19.11 10.11
CA ASN A 639 3.59 -18.57 11.15
C ASN A 639 2.95 -17.44 11.99
N ARG A 640 1.68 -17.55 12.32
CA ARG A 640 0.95 -16.58 13.11
C ARG A 640 1.40 -16.67 14.56
N LYS A 641 2.22 -15.71 15.00
CA LYS A 641 2.80 -15.67 16.36
C LYS A 641 1.82 -15.19 17.44
N LYS A 642 0.74 -14.50 17.09
CA LYS A 642 -0.26 -13.91 18.02
C LYS A 642 -1.67 -14.32 17.63
N LEU A 643 -2.43 -14.84 18.58
CA LEU A 643 -3.85 -15.21 18.46
C LEU A 643 -4.68 -14.33 19.40
N THR A 644 -5.60 -13.55 18.84
CA THR A 644 -6.58 -12.77 19.60
C THR A 644 -7.83 -13.60 19.90
N GLY A 645 -8.53 -13.31 21.00
CA GLY A 645 -9.69 -14.10 21.42
C GLY A 645 -9.34 -15.56 21.71
N ALA A 646 -8.20 -15.77 22.36
CA ALA A 646 -7.66 -17.11 22.64
C ALA A 646 -8.47 -17.89 23.68
N TYR A 647 -9.21 -17.20 24.55
CA TYR A 647 -10.14 -17.74 25.52
C TYR A 647 -11.22 -16.68 25.83
N SER A 648 -12.20 -16.99 26.70
CA SER A 648 -13.34 -16.08 26.97
C SER A 648 -12.92 -14.85 27.79
N ASP A 649 -13.43 -13.70 27.37
CA ASP A 649 -13.23 -12.37 27.99
C ASP A 649 -14.24 -12.04 29.10
N LYS A 650 -15.20 -12.94 29.38
CA LYS A 650 -16.31 -12.68 30.31
C LYS A 650 -15.96 -12.76 31.79
N SER A 651 -14.78 -13.32 32.13
CA SER A 651 -14.25 -13.42 33.49
C SER A 651 -12.75 -13.60 33.43
N PRO A 652 -11.99 -13.04 34.41
CA PRO A 652 -10.56 -13.22 34.47
C PRO A 652 -10.14 -14.69 34.48
N LEU A 653 -9.08 -15.02 33.75
CA LEU A 653 -8.47 -16.36 33.72
C LEU A 653 -7.58 -16.53 34.96
N ILE A 654 -7.80 -17.57 35.73
CA ILE A 654 -7.01 -17.90 36.92
C ILE A 654 -5.90 -18.87 36.56
N LYS A 655 -6.22 -19.92 35.80
CA LYS A 655 -5.30 -20.99 35.46
C LYS A 655 -5.59 -21.55 34.09
N ALA A 656 -4.54 -21.94 33.36
CA ALA A 656 -4.65 -22.78 32.19
C ALA A 656 -3.75 -24.01 32.37
N VAL A 657 -4.30 -25.20 32.11
CA VAL A 657 -3.61 -26.48 32.29
C VAL A 657 -3.79 -27.33 31.04
N ALA A 658 -2.69 -27.80 30.44
CA ALA A 658 -2.76 -28.78 29.35
C ALA A 658 -2.76 -30.19 29.88
N LEU A 659 -3.59 -31.05 29.30
CA LEU A 659 -3.74 -32.45 29.65
C LEU A 659 -3.81 -33.31 28.39
N ASP A 660 -3.07 -34.40 28.39
CA ASP A 660 -3.10 -35.39 27.31
C ASP A 660 -4.29 -36.36 27.45
N ALA A 661 -4.77 -36.56 28.65
CA ALA A 661 -5.91 -37.41 28.99
C ALA A 661 -6.74 -36.78 30.12
N ASP A 662 -7.90 -37.39 30.41
CA ASP A 662 -8.74 -36.92 31.51
C ASP A 662 -8.12 -37.26 32.87
N GLU A 663 -8.04 -36.23 33.72
CA GLU A 663 -7.41 -36.26 35.03
C GLU A 663 -8.37 -35.80 36.14
N GLN A 664 -7.95 -35.98 37.39
CA GLN A 664 -8.65 -35.44 38.55
C GLN A 664 -8.08 -34.05 38.87
N MET A 665 -8.96 -33.05 38.94
CA MET A 665 -8.60 -31.65 39.27
C MET A 665 -9.17 -31.27 40.64
N VAL A 666 -8.43 -30.45 41.35
CA VAL A 666 -8.87 -29.77 42.57
C VAL A 666 -9.04 -28.31 42.27
N VAL A 667 -10.18 -27.76 42.62
CA VAL A 667 -10.45 -26.32 42.53
C VAL A 667 -10.64 -25.73 43.91
N TYR A 668 -10.04 -24.56 44.14
CA TYR A 668 -10.09 -23.84 45.41
C TYR A 668 -10.80 -22.53 45.27
N SER A 669 -11.65 -22.19 46.24
CA SER A 669 -12.30 -20.87 46.31
C SER A 669 -11.70 -19.95 47.35
N THR A 670 -11.91 -18.66 47.22
CA THR A 670 -11.42 -17.64 48.16
C THR A 670 -12.10 -17.71 49.55
N ASP A 671 -13.25 -18.40 49.67
CA ASP A 671 -13.93 -18.64 50.94
C ASP A 671 -13.45 -19.96 51.64
N GLY A 672 -12.29 -20.48 51.23
CA GLY A 672 -11.62 -21.63 51.86
C GLY A 672 -12.28 -22.95 51.60
N ARG A 673 -12.89 -23.17 50.43
CA ARG A 673 -13.48 -24.46 50.04
C ARG A 673 -12.68 -25.10 48.90
N ALA A 674 -12.71 -26.45 48.87
CA ALA A 674 -12.14 -27.23 47.79
C ALA A 674 -13.17 -28.24 47.23
N ALA A 675 -13.02 -28.56 45.95
CA ALA A 675 -13.79 -29.62 45.28
C ALA A 675 -12.89 -30.40 44.34
N ILE A 676 -12.96 -31.72 44.36
CA ILE A 676 -12.26 -32.63 43.45
C ILE A 676 -13.28 -33.14 42.42
N PHE A 677 -12.96 -32.99 41.15
CA PHE A 677 -13.78 -33.50 40.05
C PHE A 677 -12.92 -34.09 38.92
N SER A 678 -13.51 -34.97 38.12
CA SER A 678 -12.86 -35.50 36.92
C SER A 678 -13.07 -34.58 35.72
N THR A 679 -12.02 -34.31 34.98
CA THR A 679 -12.09 -33.48 33.72
C THR A 679 -12.93 -34.17 32.64
N ALA A 680 -13.21 -35.46 32.74
CA ALA A 680 -14.16 -36.19 31.89
C ALA A 680 -15.59 -35.62 31.95
N GLN A 681 -15.95 -34.93 33.06
CA GLN A 681 -17.24 -34.24 33.19
C GLN A 681 -17.33 -32.94 32.36
N LEU A 682 -16.20 -32.44 31.84
CA LEU A 682 -16.14 -31.26 30.97
C LEU A 682 -16.16 -31.71 29.51
N LEU A 683 -17.24 -31.43 28.81
CA LEU A 683 -17.32 -31.70 27.37
C LEU A 683 -16.42 -30.73 26.59
N PRO A 684 -15.57 -31.23 25.68
CA PRO A 684 -14.73 -30.38 24.84
C PRO A 684 -15.56 -29.41 23.99
N LYS A 685 -15.11 -28.15 23.85
CA LYS A 685 -15.72 -27.10 23.02
C LYS A 685 -14.83 -26.81 21.83
N THR A 686 -15.42 -26.76 20.65
CA THR A 686 -14.72 -26.47 19.39
C THR A 686 -14.27 -25.00 19.26
N THR A 687 -14.98 -24.09 19.92
CA THR A 687 -14.67 -22.66 19.90
C THR A 687 -13.76 -22.27 21.06
N ARG A 688 -12.69 -21.55 20.78
CA ARG A 688 -11.72 -21.05 21.80
C ARG A 688 -12.36 -20.07 22.77
N ASN A 689 -13.19 -19.13 22.28
CA ASN A 689 -13.84 -18.12 23.10
C ASN A 689 -15.10 -18.68 23.81
N THR A 690 -14.89 -19.59 24.75
CA THR A 690 -15.95 -20.22 25.53
C THR A 690 -15.66 -20.14 27.02
N GLN A 691 -16.70 -19.83 27.85
CA GLN A 691 -16.60 -19.90 29.31
C GLN A 691 -16.72 -21.33 29.87
N GLY A 692 -17.12 -22.29 29.04
CA GLY A 692 -17.40 -23.63 29.49
C GLY A 692 -18.60 -23.73 30.45
N VAL A 693 -18.45 -24.57 31.46
CA VAL A 693 -19.49 -24.88 32.46
C VAL A 693 -19.02 -24.54 33.87
N ALA A 694 -19.96 -24.30 34.78
CA ALA A 694 -19.62 -24.12 36.19
C ALA A 694 -19.06 -25.43 36.77
N VAL A 695 -17.90 -25.36 37.44
CA VAL A 695 -17.26 -26.48 38.17
C VAL A 695 -17.45 -26.32 39.67
N MET A 696 -17.56 -25.06 40.14
CA MET A 696 -17.82 -24.78 41.55
C MET A 696 -18.95 -23.77 41.72
N THR A 697 -19.86 -24.01 42.62
CA THR A 697 -20.91 -23.03 43.01
C THR A 697 -20.33 -22.11 44.07
N LEU A 698 -20.01 -20.90 43.70
CA LEU A 698 -19.40 -19.88 44.55
C LEU A 698 -20.45 -19.17 45.39
N LYS A 699 -20.13 -18.82 46.64
CA LYS A 699 -20.97 -17.94 47.48
C LYS A 699 -20.85 -16.48 47.01
N LYS A 700 -21.80 -15.65 47.46
CA LYS A 700 -21.79 -14.20 47.16
C LYS A 700 -20.48 -13.58 47.64
N LYS A 701 -19.73 -12.93 46.73
CA LYS A 701 -18.38 -12.37 46.91
C LYS A 701 -17.21 -13.36 46.93
N ALA A 702 -17.43 -14.68 46.82
CA ALA A 702 -16.35 -15.63 46.65
C ALA A 702 -16.00 -15.82 45.17
N THR A 703 -14.74 -16.04 44.88
CA THR A 703 -14.20 -16.31 43.55
C THR A 703 -13.39 -17.61 43.57
N LEU A 704 -13.14 -18.15 42.38
CA LEU A 704 -12.17 -19.26 42.25
C LEU A 704 -10.77 -18.68 42.49
N ARG A 705 -9.97 -19.35 43.33
CA ARG A 705 -8.63 -18.91 43.72
C ARG A 705 -7.54 -19.63 42.91
N ASP A 706 -7.68 -20.94 42.74
CA ASP A 706 -6.69 -21.76 42.05
C ASP A 706 -7.31 -23.06 41.54
N ALA A 707 -6.63 -23.75 40.64
CA ALA A 707 -6.97 -25.06 40.10
C ALA A 707 -5.67 -25.86 39.87
N VAL A 708 -5.56 -27.05 40.47
CA VAL A 708 -4.36 -27.88 40.37
C VAL A 708 -4.75 -29.35 40.12
N LEU A 709 -3.83 -30.14 39.58
CA LEU A 709 -4.00 -31.59 39.51
C LEU A 709 -4.09 -32.17 40.90
N LEU A 710 -4.91 -33.19 41.08
CA LEU A 710 -5.05 -33.86 42.37
C LEU A 710 -3.68 -34.37 42.91
N THR A 711 -2.84 -34.88 42.03
CA THR A 711 -1.48 -35.34 42.33
C THR A 711 -0.55 -34.25 42.85
N GLN A 712 -0.86 -33.00 42.58
CA GLN A 712 -0.10 -31.79 42.96
C GLN A 712 -0.76 -31.03 44.12
N SER A 713 -1.95 -31.44 44.56
CA SER A 713 -2.78 -30.68 45.52
C SER A 713 -2.37 -30.83 46.98
N GLY A 714 -1.64 -31.88 47.34
CA GLY A 714 -1.30 -32.20 48.71
C GLY A 714 -2.49 -32.60 49.60
N ILE A 715 -3.69 -32.81 49.06
CA ILE A 715 -4.87 -33.22 49.80
C ILE A 715 -4.69 -34.68 50.25
N VAL A 716 -4.78 -34.93 51.57
CA VAL A 716 -4.66 -36.25 52.16
C VAL A 716 -6.03 -36.95 52.21
N ASN A 717 -7.10 -36.25 52.57
CA ASN A 717 -8.43 -36.82 52.68
C ASN A 717 -9.29 -36.51 51.45
N GLU A 718 -8.95 -37.14 50.35
CA GLU A 718 -9.62 -36.90 49.05
C GLU A 718 -11.15 -37.14 49.08
N SER A 719 -11.58 -38.16 49.79
CA SER A 719 -12.99 -38.59 49.84
C SER A 719 -13.95 -37.47 50.30
N ARG A 720 -13.44 -36.55 51.12
CA ARG A 720 -14.20 -35.39 51.63
C ARG A 720 -14.50 -34.39 50.57
N TYR A 721 -13.63 -34.22 49.59
CA TYR A 721 -13.70 -33.14 48.57
C TYR A 721 -14.16 -33.67 47.21
N ARG A 722 -14.21 -35.02 47.04
CA ARG A 722 -14.67 -35.63 45.78
C ARG A 722 -16.14 -35.31 45.50
N THR A 723 -16.40 -34.89 44.27
CA THR A 723 -17.77 -34.60 43.81
C THR A 723 -18.19 -35.56 42.71
N LYS A 724 -19.44 -36.01 42.77
CA LYS A 724 -20.04 -36.91 41.76
C LYS A 724 -20.48 -36.13 40.51
N THR A 725 -20.84 -34.89 40.70
CA THR A 725 -21.39 -34.02 39.63
C THR A 725 -20.86 -32.58 39.80
N ILE A 726 -20.72 -31.88 38.72
CA ILE A 726 -20.41 -30.45 38.68
C ILE A 726 -21.66 -29.65 38.23
N PRO A 727 -21.88 -28.42 38.75
CA PRO A 727 -21.09 -27.72 39.77
C PRO A 727 -21.32 -28.24 41.18
N SER A 728 -20.30 -28.15 42.01
CA SER A 728 -20.35 -28.51 43.44
C SER A 728 -20.09 -27.29 44.33
N ALA A 729 -20.71 -27.23 45.51
CA ALA A 729 -20.43 -26.17 46.50
C ALA A 729 -19.05 -26.34 47.17
N GLY A 730 -18.41 -27.49 47.00
CA GLY A 730 -17.15 -27.84 47.64
C GLY A 730 -17.27 -28.00 49.17
N ALA A 731 -16.28 -28.63 49.81
CA ALA A 731 -16.17 -28.74 51.24
C ALA A 731 -15.17 -27.72 51.80
N VAL A 732 -15.37 -27.29 53.03
CA VAL A 732 -14.41 -26.41 53.72
C VAL A 732 -13.08 -27.14 53.88
N LEU A 733 -12.01 -26.48 53.43
CA LEU A 733 -10.64 -27.01 53.47
C LEU A 733 -10.20 -27.10 54.94
N LYS A 734 -9.73 -28.27 55.33
CA LYS A 734 -9.14 -28.50 56.66
C LYS A 734 -7.68 -28.03 56.67
N GLU A 735 -7.16 -27.68 57.83
CA GLU A 735 -5.77 -27.30 58.02
C GLU A 735 -4.79 -28.41 57.61
N GLU A 736 -5.18 -29.65 57.76
CA GLU A 736 -4.36 -30.85 57.39
C GLU A 736 -4.16 -30.98 55.86
N ASP A 737 -5.12 -30.48 55.11
CA ASP A 737 -5.17 -30.51 53.62
C ASP A 737 -4.75 -29.20 53.00
N SER A 738 -4.21 -28.23 53.81
CA SER A 738 -3.79 -26.91 53.34
C SER A 738 -2.32 -26.93 52.88
N ALA A 739 -2.06 -26.58 51.66
CA ALA A 739 -0.71 -26.56 51.07
C ALA A 739 0.32 -25.65 51.79
N GLU A 740 -0.14 -24.72 52.66
CA GLU A 740 0.75 -23.80 53.40
C GLU A 740 1.61 -24.49 54.47
N LYS A 741 1.22 -25.68 54.95
CA LYS A 741 1.99 -26.45 55.97
C LYS A 741 3.02 -27.44 55.41
N GLN A 742 3.00 -27.78 54.14
CA GLN A 742 3.92 -28.76 53.55
C GLN A 742 5.31 -28.21 53.18
N GLN A 743 5.54 -26.91 53.21
CA GLN A 743 6.84 -26.31 52.89
C GLN A 743 7.83 -26.27 54.07
N THR A 744 7.49 -26.83 55.25
CA THR A 744 8.32 -26.70 56.45
C THR A 744 9.03 -27.99 56.88
N PHE A 745 9.00 -29.07 56.09
CA PHE A 745 9.73 -30.31 56.42
C PHE A 745 10.39 -30.91 55.17
N GLU A 746 11.49 -30.30 54.74
CA GLU A 746 12.63 -31.01 54.15
C GLU A 746 13.91 -30.36 54.66
N VAL A 747 14.57 -31.04 55.58
CA VAL A 747 15.93 -30.81 56.05
C VAL A 747 16.91 -31.38 55.05
#